data_604755a402c1e9e23573e0e3d98bc6dd
#
_entry.id   604755a402c1e9e23573e0e3d98bc6dd
#
_cell.length_a   1.000
_cell.length_b   1.000
_cell.length_c   1.000
_cell.angle_alpha   90.00
_cell.angle_beta   90.00
_cell.angle_gamma   90.00
#
_symmetry.space_group_name_H-M   'P 1'
#
loop_
_entity.id
_entity.type
_entity.pdbx_description
1 polymer ?
#
loop_
_entity_poly.entity_id
_entity_poly.type
_entity_poly.pdbx_seq_one_letter_code
_entity_poly.pdbx_strand_id
1 'polypeptide(L)'
;MRISLIHGLRSYLSYPNSQTISLFLKEKGKNVLAKSLLLMSMTSAVAFHATAQVSVSQTLGDSAVVVPKRPAPLIWEEKEYLGAPWVSPISRPYTPTAGLQGRHIFLWPSHGRYYNAERWAWQRPILFCTTEDLLTPSFVFPYLIPMLERAGAIVYSARERDAQTNMAVVDNDQPSRDGDYIEDNAVGRSWQTANVRGFSMPLTTLNDNIQPFSLGTVRSVATTQGKDLNSVTWMPQLSSAGMYAVYVSYATLPHAVSDAHYTVYHSGGKTEFHVNQQMGGGTWLYLGTFHFEAGKNRKNCVVLTNQSQQHGVVSADAVQFGGGMAMTERALPQISLAEDSTRVYTYPNGPTSRLPRQLEGARYTAQWSGIPDTLYRNNPEGSDYNDDIRVRPLWLNHLSGGSVYHPNSSGAGVPFELAFALHTDAGYLKNGNVFGSLGIATSKGDKGELEFRSGVSRKTSLGFAEQVLTTVTSDLSQSFDVDWRQRDLTDKNYGETRLPQVPSMILELLAHQNFTDMKYAHDPNFKFVASRAIYKAMLRYVAQMHRQEDNVVIQPLPVNSLSAVLLKGKNQVQLTWQPTLDSLEVTAIPTDYIVYTKEAGKDFDNGQLTKGKTSLTLPLEAGKHYNFKVAALNAGGESLPSETMAVFCAKGHREGNAPEILVVNGFYRLSGPARVETADSLGFDLAEDLGVPYDYSTAFTGKQTNFARSDMGRSGIHSLGYGSSELVGKVIAGNRFDGVEIHTSSITNAMPNVAVSSMGREAFAALTPEQLKRFAVIDYIAGQEKNAAYNLLPYKALPPASMAQLKTYGKQGGALLLSGSYLGTDTKSEEERLFMDEMLGVRAPGRVANDTLEGVWGMNTPIELYNLPNATHYFVQHTDVLEPTKSSAFSVFSYGKGGFSAGVANAEDMQRSITLGFPFECIKDETLRKYVMQGVLKYLIKK
;
A
#
# COMPACT_ATOMS: atom_id res chain seq x y z
N MET A 1 28.13 -48.00 16.88
CA MET A 1 26.91 -47.24 16.91
C MET A 1 27.06 -46.01 17.81
N ARG A 2 27.95 -45.16 17.47
CA ARG A 2 28.26 -43.79 17.99
C ARG A 2 29.15 -43.18 16.97
N ILE A 3 28.65 -42.21 16.23
CA ILE A 3 29.35 -41.22 15.42
C ILE A 3 28.29 -40.71 14.42
N SER A 4 27.56 -39.68 14.81
CA SER A 4 26.87 -38.74 13.90
C SER A 4 26.12 -37.69 14.71
N LEU A 5 26.83 -36.80 15.39
CA LEU A 5 26.22 -35.67 16.13
C LEU A 5 27.23 -34.51 16.33
N ILE A 6 28.09 -34.26 15.34
CA ILE A 6 29.05 -33.15 15.41
C ILE A 6 29.13 -32.36 14.06
N HIS A 7 28.12 -32.33 13.25
CA HIS A 7 28.13 -31.47 12.02
C HIS A 7 26.96 -30.48 11.89
N GLY A 8 26.18 -30.29 12.96
CA GLY A 8 25.04 -29.37 12.95
C GLY A 8 25.22 -28.01 13.62
N LEU A 9 26.41 -27.66 14.06
CA LEU A 9 26.63 -26.46 14.91
C LEU A 9 27.65 -25.44 14.38
N ARG A 10 27.83 -25.36 13.06
CA ARG A 10 28.78 -24.39 12.47
C ARG A 10 28.19 -23.33 11.55
N SER A 11 26.88 -23.22 11.39
CA SER A 11 26.26 -22.20 10.51
C SER A 11 25.50 -21.07 11.23
N TYR A 12 25.64 -20.94 12.55
CA TYR A 12 24.92 -19.93 13.34
C TYR A 12 25.82 -18.88 14.03
N LEU A 13 27.10 -18.82 13.69
CA LEU A 13 28.03 -17.85 14.33
C LEU A 13 28.76 -17.03 13.28
N SER A 14 28.08 -16.04 12.68
CA SER A 14 28.74 -14.99 11.94
C SER A 14 28.03 -13.63 12.04
N TYR A 15 27.62 -13.24 13.24
CA TYR A 15 27.45 -11.84 13.62
C TYR A 15 28.01 -11.66 15.03
N PRO A 16 29.13 -10.95 15.21
CA PRO A 16 29.60 -10.62 16.56
C PRO A 16 28.71 -9.51 17.14
N ASN A 17 27.91 -9.86 18.13
CA ASN A 17 27.28 -8.89 19.02
C ASN A 17 28.36 -8.06 19.71
N SER A 18 28.30 -6.75 19.58
CA SER A 18 29.22 -5.78 20.19
C SER A 18 29.26 -5.78 21.74
N GLN A 19 28.50 -6.63 22.38
CA GLN A 19 28.47 -6.77 23.85
C GLN A 19 29.41 -7.87 24.40
N THR A 20 29.98 -8.72 23.54
CA THR A 20 30.87 -9.80 24.03
C THR A 20 32.33 -9.39 24.12
N ILE A 21 32.71 -8.21 23.65
CA ILE A 21 34.11 -7.69 23.75
C ILE A 21 34.38 -6.98 25.09
N SER A 22 33.37 -6.64 25.86
CA SER A 22 33.54 -5.95 27.16
C SER A 22 33.90 -6.86 28.34
N LEU A 23 33.76 -8.17 28.20
CA LEU A 23 34.03 -9.12 29.30
C LEU A 23 35.38 -9.82 29.26
N PHE A 24 36.14 -9.69 28.17
CA PHE A 24 37.50 -10.33 28.04
C PHE A 24 38.69 -9.42 28.41
N LEU A 25 38.43 -8.15 28.79
CA LEU A 25 39.50 -7.19 29.18
C LEU A 25 39.48 -6.83 30.69
N LYS A 26 38.78 -7.57 31.54
CA LYS A 26 38.72 -7.29 32.98
C LYS A 26 39.60 -8.16 33.86
N GLU A 27 40.44 -9.04 33.30
CA GLU A 27 41.30 -9.92 34.11
C GLU A 27 42.80 -9.72 34.00
N LYS A 28 43.30 -8.72 33.27
CA LYS A 28 44.72 -8.37 33.33
C LYS A 28 44.90 -6.86 33.43
N GLY A 29 44.84 -6.34 34.65
CA GLY A 29 45.15 -4.93 34.87
C GLY A 29 44.88 -4.44 36.30
N LYS A 30 45.24 -5.25 37.31
CA LYS A 30 45.47 -4.70 38.67
C LYS A 30 46.95 -4.44 38.79
N ASN A 31 47.30 -3.19 38.62
CA ASN A 31 48.37 -2.47 39.27
C ASN A 31 48.81 -1.28 38.42
N VAL A 32 48.80 -0.13 39.02
CA VAL A 32 49.15 1.23 38.57
C VAL A 32 47.90 2.10 38.35
N LEU A 33 47.53 2.79 39.40
CA LEU A 33 47.39 4.22 39.57
C LEU A 33 46.49 4.56 40.77
N ALA A 34 47.16 4.55 41.94
CA ALA A 34 46.78 5.43 43.04
C ALA A 34 47.56 6.72 42.83
N LYS A 35 46.91 7.80 42.46
CA LYS A 35 47.28 9.21 42.72
C LYS A 35 46.60 10.11 41.67
N SER A 36 45.51 10.67 42.05
CA SER A 36 44.99 11.98 41.69
C SER A 36 43.45 12.03 41.97
N LEU A 37 43.16 11.98 43.23
CA LEU A 37 41.88 12.48 43.78
C LEU A 37 42.27 13.48 44.81
N LEU A 38 42.06 14.75 44.58
CA LEU A 38 41.80 15.81 45.53
C LEU A 38 41.81 17.16 44.81
N LEU A 39 40.70 17.73 44.71
CA LEU A 39 40.32 19.16 44.75
C LEU A 39 39.15 19.39 43.77
N MET A 40 38.00 19.51 44.24
CA MET A 40 37.18 20.65 44.60
C MET A 40 35.78 20.19 44.98
N SER A 41 35.53 20.25 46.25
CA SER A 41 34.20 20.32 46.83
C SER A 41 33.96 21.73 47.37
N MET A 42 32.69 22.10 47.46
CA MET A 42 32.05 23.22 48.15
C MET A 42 31.91 24.53 47.38
N THR A 43 30.64 24.89 47.08
CA THR A 43 29.80 25.83 47.83
C THR A 43 28.45 25.91 47.16
N SER A 44 27.37 25.54 47.76
CA SER A 44 26.43 26.23 48.70
C SER A 44 25.16 26.70 48.01
N ALA A 45 24.06 26.16 48.54
CA ALA A 45 22.68 26.54 48.26
C ALA A 45 22.32 27.92 48.87
N VAL A 46 21.44 28.65 48.20
CA VAL A 46 20.44 29.52 48.87
C VAL A 46 19.22 29.64 47.91
N ALA A 47 18.07 29.31 48.46
CA ALA A 47 16.76 29.56 47.90
C ALA A 47 16.31 31.00 48.15
N PHE A 48 15.58 31.62 47.22
CA PHE A 48 14.61 32.67 47.53
C PHE A 48 13.44 32.65 46.54
N HIS A 49 12.24 32.55 47.07
CA HIS A 49 10.95 32.84 46.42
C HIS A 49 10.81 34.36 46.31
N ALA A 50 10.34 34.83 45.17
CA ALA A 50 9.59 36.10 45.06
C ALA A 50 8.71 36.10 43.81
N THR A 51 7.43 36.13 44.01
CA THR A 51 6.38 36.51 43.09
C THR A 51 6.47 37.99 42.75
N ALA A 52 6.42 38.34 41.45
CA ALA A 52 5.99 39.66 41.01
C ALA A 52 5.41 39.58 39.56
N GLN A 53 4.16 39.98 39.47
CA GLN A 53 3.51 40.39 38.21
C GLN A 53 4.19 41.67 37.72
N VAL A 54 4.55 41.72 36.43
CA VAL A 54 4.68 43.01 35.70
C VAL A 54 4.25 42.83 34.24
N SER A 55 3.48 43.77 33.84
CA SER A 55 2.82 44.03 32.57
C SER A 55 3.73 44.07 31.33
N VAL A 56 3.10 43.68 30.22
CA VAL A 56 3.58 43.79 28.84
C VAL A 56 3.94 45.20 28.43
N SER A 57 5.12 45.41 27.88
CA SER A 57 5.35 46.34 26.81
C SER A 57 6.40 45.82 25.84
N GLN A 58 6.04 45.86 24.54
CA GLN A 58 6.82 45.42 23.40
C GLN A 58 8.09 46.26 23.21
N THR A 59 9.19 45.59 22.93
CA THR A 59 10.19 46.05 21.98
C THR A 59 10.84 44.83 21.33
N LEU A 60 10.58 44.66 20.06
CA LEU A 60 11.27 43.73 19.17
C LEU A 60 12.73 44.15 19.02
N GLY A 61 13.62 43.39 19.62
CA GLY A 61 15.05 43.45 19.33
C GLY A 61 15.43 42.18 18.56
N ASP A 62 15.85 42.36 17.30
CA ASP A 62 16.46 41.33 16.45
C ASP A 62 17.68 40.70 17.12
N SER A 63 17.50 39.58 17.79
CA SER A 63 18.57 38.61 18.04
C SER A 63 18.41 37.48 17.03
N ALA A 64 19.04 37.63 15.89
CA ALA A 64 19.24 36.56 14.93
C ALA A 64 19.90 35.39 15.68
N VAL A 65 19.14 34.32 15.90
CA VAL A 65 19.69 33.02 16.27
C VAL A 65 20.60 32.62 15.14
N VAL A 66 21.91 32.69 15.37
CA VAL A 66 22.93 32.15 14.43
C VAL A 66 22.77 30.65 14.46
N VAL A 67 21.88 30.15 13.59
CA VAL A 67 21.87 28.73 13.24
C VAL A 67 23.25 28.42 12.66
N PRO A 68 24.02 27.45 13.21
CA PRO A 68 25.30 27.10 12.63
C PRO A 68 25.08 26.82 11.14
N LYS A 69 25.76 27.55 10.28
CA LYS A 69 25.71 27.30 8.83
C LYS A 69 26.22 25.87 8.64
N ARG A 70 25.31 24.91 8.43
CA ARG A 70 25.69 23.58 7.96
C ARG A 70 26.54 23.77 6.71
N PRO A 71 27.65 23.04 6.53
CA PRO A 71 28.40 23.10 5.28
C PRO A 71 27.40 22.82 4.15
N ALA A 72 27.45 23.65 3.10
CA ALA A 72 26.56 23.53 1.95
C ALA A 72 26.59 22.07 1.47
N PRO A 73 25.45 21.39 1.31
CA PRO A 73 25.43 20.01 0.90
C PRO A 73 26.06 19.91 -0.51
N LEU A 74 26.79 18.84 -0.73
CA LEU A 74 27.35 18.51 -2.03
C LEU A 74 26.23 18.09 -2.95
N ILE A 75 25.99 18.85 -4.00
CA ILE A 75 24.84 18.78 -4.91
C ILE A 75 25.24 18.22 -6.27
N TRP A 76 24.24 17.91 -7.13
CA TRP A 76 24.47 17.46 -8.50
C TRP A 76 25.13 18.52 -9.38
N GLU A 77 25.01 19.82 -9.05
CA GLU A 77 25.55 20.98 -9.78
C GLU A 77 25.08 20.98 -11.25
N GLU A 78 26.02 21.03 -12.21
CA GLU A 78 25.71 21.05 -13.64
C GLU A 78 25.32 19.68 -14.22
N LYS A 79 25.22 18.62 -13.39
CA LYS A 79 24.98 17.24 -13.82
C LYS A 79 23.51 16.84 -13.73
N GLU A 80 22.60 17.80 -13.86
CA GLU A 80 21.17 17.54 -13.82
C GLU A 80 20.71 16.83 -15.11
N TYR A 81 19.84 15.81 -14.94
CA TYR A 81 19.15 15.20 -16.06
C TYR A 81 18.03 16.10 -16.55
N LEU A 82 18.14 16.58 -17.80
CA LEU A 82 17.19 17.48 -18.44
C LEU A 82 16.38 16.81 -19.56
N GLY A 83 16.53 15.50 -19.73
CA GLY A 83 15.82 14.73 -20.75
C GLY A 83 14.39 14.38 -20.38
N ALA A 84 13.69 13.72 -21.32
CA ALA A 84 12.35 13.18 -21.04
C ALA A 84 12.41 12.09 -19.96
N PRO A 85 11.45 12.05 -19.02
CA PRO A 85 11.36 10.98 -18.03
C PRO A 85 11.23 9.61 -18.69
N TRP A 86 11.55 8.53 -17.97
CA TRP A 86 11.41 7.18 -18.50
C TRP A 86 9.98 6.85 -18.91
N VAL A 87 8.99 7.29 -18.11
CA VAL A 87 7.57 7.21 -18.45
C VAL A 87 6.84 8.49 -18.04
N SER A 88 5.90 8.94 -18.89
CA SER A 88 5.04 10.09 -18.63
C SER A 88 3.58 9.72 -18.87
N PRO A 89 2.70 9.77 -17.85
CA PRO A 89 1.26 9.55 -18.01
C PRO A 89 0.61 10.78 -18.64
N ILE A 90 0.41 10.78 -19.96
CA ILE A 90 -0.12 11.96 -20.71
C ILE A 90 -1.65 12.12 -20.58
N SER A 91 -2.37 11.10 -20.10
CA SER A 91 -3.80 11.23 -19.79
C SER A 91 -4.07 11.88 -18.42
N ARG A 92 -3.04 12.07 -17.59
CA ARG A 92 -3.20 12.75 -16.29
C ARG A 92 -3.50 14.24 -16.52
N PRO A 93 -4.60 14.79 -15.94
CA PRO A 93 -5.02 16.17 -16.25
C PRO A 93 -4.20 17.25 -15.51
N TYR A 94 -3.18 16.88 -14.77
CA TYR A 94 -2.29 17.81 -14.05
C TYR A 94 -0.85 17.29 -14.06
N THR A 95 0.08 18.20 -13.76
CA THR A 95 1.51 17.91 -13.59
C THR A 95 2.02 18.60 -12.32
N PRO A 96 2.59 17.87 -11.34
CA PRO A 96 3.22 18.49 -10.18
C PRO A 96 4.38 19.39 -10.60
N THR A 97 4.44 20.61 -10.07
CA THR A 97 5.48 21.61 -10.44
C THR A 97 6.49 21.86 -9.32
N ALA A 98 6.16 21.44 -8.10
CA ALA A 98 6.99 21.59 -6.91
C ALA A 98 7.09 20.28 -6.10
N GLY A 99 6.82 19.15 -6.77
CA GLY A 99 6.95 17.80 -6.28
C GLY A 99 8.18 17.09 -6.84
N LEU A 100 8.01 15.83 -7.23
CA LEU A 100 9.06 14.95 -7.77
C LEU A 100 8.92 14.71 -9.28
N GLN A 101 8.32 15.63 -10.01
CA GLN A 101 8.03 15.47 -11.45
C GLN A 101 9.27 15.08 -12.25
N GLY A 102 9.19 13.89 -12.89
CA GLY A 102 10.26 13.35 -13.74
C GLY A 102 11.49 12.82 -13.00
N ARG A 103 11.48 12.78 -11.66
CA ARG A 103 12.58 12.24 -10.84
C ARG A 103 12.51 10.71 -10.77
N HIS A 104 13.64 10.05 -10.88
CA HIS A 104 13.73 8.58 -10.88
C HIS A 104 14.28 8.09 -9.54
N ILE A 105 13.51 7.24 -8.87
CA ILE A 105 13.82 6.70 -7.54
C ILE A 105 13.86 5.19 -7.60
N PHE A 106 14.92 4.59 -7.08
CA PHE A 106 15.06 3.14 -6.94
C PHE A 106 14.89 2.75 -5.48
N LEU A 107 14.02 1.80 -5.18
CA LEU A 107 13.79 1.35 -3.81
C LEU A 107 13.52 -0.14 -3.67
N TRP A 108 13.67 -0.64 -2.44
CA TRP A 108 13.27 -2.01 -2.10
C TRP A 108 12.79 -2.14 -0.65
N PRO A 109 11.73 -2.91 -0.43
CA PRO A 109 11.26 -3.27 0.90
C PRO A 109 12.03 -4.51 1.39
N SER A 110 13.10 -4.31 2.12
CA SER A 110 13.96 -5.32 2.77
C SER A 110 14.22 -6.60 1.95
N HIS A 111 13.92 -7.74 2.53
CA HIS A 111 14.16 -9.10 2.05
C HIS A 111 12.90 -9.72 1.42
N GLY A 112 12.98 -11.02 1.11
CA GLY A 112 11.83 -11.81 0.64
C GLY A 112 12.13 -13.31 0.76
N ARG A 113 11.18 -14.13 0.30
CA ARG A 113 11.34 -15.59 0.28
C ARG A 113 12.55 -15.97 -0.59
N TYR A 114 13.40 -16.85 -0.08
CA TYR A 114 14.62 -17.29 -0.78
C TYR A 114 14.86 -18.79 -0.61
N TYR A 115 15.67 -19.36 -1.50
CA TYR A 115 16.08 -20.75 -1.45
C TYR A 115 17.35 -20.91 -0.60
N ASN A 116 17.29 -21.78 0.40
CA ASN A 116 18.39 -22.02 1.33
C ASN A 116 18.45 -23.47 1.76
N ALA A 117 19.59 -24.10 1.62
CA ALA A 117 19.81 -25.48 2.09
C ALA A 117 18.66 -26.43 1.66
N GLU A 118 18.39 -26.49 0.35
CA GLU A 118 17.38 -27.35 -0.30
C GLU A 118 15.93 -27.04 0.02
N ARG A 119 15.63 -25.88 0.62
CA ARG A 119 14.27 -25.43 0.93
C ARG A 119 14.07 -23.94 0.74
N TRP A 120 12.85 -23.55 0.47
CA TRP A 120 12.43 -22.17 0.50
C TRP A 120 12.20 -21.70 1.95
N ALA A 121 12.77 -20.56 2.32
CA ALA A 121 12.75 -20.00 3.67
C ALA A 121 12.54 -18.48 3.64
N TRP A 122 12.11 -17.92 4.76
CA TRP A 122 12.18 -16.47 5.00
C TRP A 122 13.59 -16.11 5.46
N GLN A 123 14.05 -14.92 5.14
CA GLN A 123 15.35 -14.45 5.62
C GLN A 123 15.32 -14.07 7.09
N ARG A 124 14.16 -13.68 7.58
CA ARG A 124 13.95 -13.29 8.99
C ARG A 124 12.93 -14.20 9.67
N PRO A 125 13.02 -14.33 11.02
CA PRO A 125 12.11 -15.20 11.76
C PRO A 125 10.66 -14.69 11.70
N ILE A 126 9.71 -15.62 11.81
CA ILE A 126 8.29 -15.32 12.00
C ILE A 126 8.08 -14.93 13.45
N LEU A 127 7.83 -13.66 13.72
CA LEU A 127 7.55 -13.11 15.04
C LEU A 127 6.35 -12.15 14.98
N PHE A 128 5.53 -12.15 16.03
CA PHE A 128 4.38 -11.25 16.16
C PHE A 128 3.47 -11.25 14.93
N CYS A 129 3.12 -12.48 14.46
CA CYS A 129 2.22 -12.73 13.32
C CYS A 129 2.74 -12.29 11.95
N THR A 130 4.00 -11.90 11.82
CA THR A 130 4.63 -11.44 10.57
C THR A 130 6.10 -11.85 10.47
N THR A 131 6.78 -11.42 9.43
CA THR A 131 8.25 -11.40 9.31
C THR A 131 8.65 -10.09 8.65
N GLU A 132 9.87 -9.62 8.83
CA GLU A 132 10.40 -8.43 8.14
C GLU A 132 10.16 -8.49 6.64
N ASP A 133 10.37 -9.66 6.03
CA ASP A 133 10.21 -9.95 4.59
C ASP A 133 8.81 -9.62 4.05
N LEU A 134 7.79 -9.62 4.90
CA LEU A 134 6.39 -9.31 4.58
C LEU A 134 5.92 -7.98 5.16
N LEU A 135 6.50 -7.55 6.27
CA LEU A 135 6.09 -6.33 6.96
C LEU A 135 6.47 -5.08 6.18
N THR A 136 7.71 -4.97 5.72
CA THR A 136 8.20 -3.79 4.98
C THR A 136 7.48 -3.54 3.66
N PRO A 137 7.10 -4.55 2.83
CA PRO A 137 6.22 -4.36 1.68
C PRO A 137 4.89 -3.68 2.02
N SER A 138 4.34 -3.92 3.21
CA SER A 138 3.05 -3.34 3.63
C SER A 138 3.10 -1.84 3.96
N PHE A 139 4.29 -1.25 4.05
CA PHE A 139 4.52 0.20 4.06
C PHE A 139 4.76 0.74 2.66
N VAL A 140 5.58 0.02 1.88
CA VAL A 140 6.12 0.50 0.61
C VAL A 140 5.07 0.49 -0.49
N PHE A 141 4.40 -0.64 -0.71
CA PHE A 141 3.50 -0.79 -1.86
C PHE A 141 2.18 -0.03 -1.73
N PRO A 142 1.45 -0.06 -0.59
CA PRO A 142 0.17 0.65 -0.50
C PRO A 142 0.31 2.15 -0.16
N TYR A 143 1.48 2.59 0.34
CA TYR A 143 1.63 3.97 0.81
C TYR A 143 2.80 4.71 0.17
N LEU A 144 4.06 4.28 0.38
CA LEU A 144 5.23 5.06 -0.02
C LEU A 144 5.31 5.25 -1.54
N ILE A 145 5.22 4.15 -2.33
CA ILE A 145 5.27 4.23 -3.78
C ILE A 145 4.13 5.09 -4.35
N PRO A 146 2.85 4.88 -3.97
CA PRO A 146 1.77 5.75 -4.40
C PRO A 146 1.98 7.24 -4.07
N MET A 147 2.53 7.58 -2.90
CA MET A 147 2.82 8.97 -2.53
C MET A 147 3.91 9.57 -3.43
N LEU A 148 4.99 8.83 -3.69
CA LEU A 148 6.07 9.27 -4.58
C LEU A 148 5.59 9.47 -6.02
N GLU A 149 4.82 8.50 -6.56
CA GLU A 149 4.29 8.55 -7.94
C GLU A 149 3.23 9.64 -8.13
N ARG A 150 2.42 9.92 -7.09
CA ARG A 150 1.46 11.03 -7.09
C ARG A 150 2.14 12.39 -6.98
N ALA A 151 3.34 12.46 -6.42
CA ALA A 151 4.20 13.64 -6.47
C ALA A 151 4.98 13.77 -7.80
N GLY A 152 4.83 12.83 -8.73
CA GLY A 152 5.42 12.86 -10.08
C GLY A 152 6.70 12.04 -10.27
N ALA A 153 7.15 11.29 -9.25
CA ALA A 153 8.32 10.41 -9.38
C ALA A 153 8.04 9.20 -10.29
N ILE A 154 9.08 8.71 -10.92
CA ILE A 154 9.13 7.38 -11.55
C ILE A 154 9.83 6.44 -10.55
N VAL A 155 9.08 5.51 -9.99
CA VAL A 155 9.58 4.62 -8.94
C VAL A 155 9.81 3.23 -9.50
N TYR A 156 11.04 2.73 -9.36
CA TYR A 156 11.38 1.35 -9.70
C TYR A 156 11.67 0.56 -8.42
N SER A 157 11.04 -0.61 -8.31
CA SER A 157 11.22 -1.49 -7.15
C SER A 157 12.00 -2.74 -7.52
N ALA A 158 12.96 -3.13 -6.68
CA ALA A 158 13.69 -4.39 -6.83
C ALA A 158 12.86 -5.63 -6.46
N ARG A 159 11.59 -5.46 -6.09
CA ARG A 159 10.63 -6.55 -5.83
C ARG A 159 9.35 -6.30 -6.61
N GLU A 160 8.64 -7.39 -6.97
CA GLU A 160 7.32 -7.30 -7.58
C GLU A 160 6.35 -6.54 -6.66
N ARG A 161 5.65 -5.56 -7.23
CA ARG A 161 4.72 -4.69 -6.49
C ARG A 161 3.27 -5.17 -6.51
N ASP A 162 2.90 -6.01 -7.49
CA ASP A 162 1.54 -6.50 -7.68
C ASP A 162 1.29 -7.79 -6.91
N ALA A 163 0.27 -7.79 -6.05
CA ALA A 163 -0.19 -8.96 -5.31
C ALA A 163 -1.11 -9.88 -6.15
N GLN A 164 -1.47 -9.49 -7.38
CA GLN A 164 -2.28 -10.29 -8.28
C GLN A 164 -1.56 -11.60 -8.61
N THR A 165 -2.19 -12.74 -8.28
CA THR A 165 -1.62 -14.06 -8.51
C THR A 165 -1.80 -14.56 -9.94
N ASN A 166 -2.77 -14.01 -10.69
CA ASN A 166 -2.92 -14.26 -12.10
C ASN A 166 -1.93 -13.40 -12.89
N MET A 167 -1.46 -13.94 -14.00
CA MET A 167 -0.57 -13.25 -14.92
C MET A 167 -0.84 -13.71 -16.34
N ALA A 168 -0.76 -12.77 -17.29
CA ALA A 168 -0.64 -13.07 -18.71
C ALA A 168 0.55 -12.28 -19.27
N VAL A 169 1.39 -12.93 -20.08
CA VAL A 169 2.47 -12.24 -20.81
C VAL A 169 2.24 -12.47 -22.31
N VAL A 170 1.95 -11.39 -22.99
CA VAL A 170 1.75 -11.41 -24.45
C VAL A 170 3.04 -10.95 -25.12
N ASP A 171 3.57 -11.78 -26.03
CA ASP A 171 4.91 -11.65 -26.58
C ASP A 171 4.92 -11.92 -28.09
N ASN A 172 5.78 -11.25 -28.84
CA ASN A 172 5.87 -11.40 -30.30
C ASN A 172 6.41 -12.78 -30.75
N ASP A 173 7.25 -13.45 -29.95
CA ASP A 173 7.81 -14.76 -30.26
C ASP A 173 6.84 -15.91 -29.94
N GLN A 174 5.80 -15.65 -29.15
CA GLN A 174 4.74 -16.60 -28.80
C GLN A 174 3.35 -15.93 -28.87
N PRO A 175 2.93 -15.52 -30.09
CA PRO A 175 1.84 -14.55 -30.28
C PRO A 175 0.45 -15.03 -29.88
N SER A 176 0.28 -16.30 -29.48
CA SER A 176 -1.02 -16.89 -29.10
C SER A 176 -0.98 -17.64 -27.78
N ARG A 177 0.07 -17.51 -27.00
CA ARG A 177 0.23 -18.27 -25.75
C ARG A 177 -0.72 -17.78 -24.65
N ASP A 178 -0.56 -16.55 -24.20
CA ASP A 178 -1.30 -15.95 -23.08
C ASP A 178 -2.23 -14.81 -23.55
N GLY A 179 -2.48 -14.75 -24.86
CA GLY A 179 -3.26 -13.72 -25.53
C GLY A 179 -2.89 -13.60 -26.99
N ASP A 180 -3.25 -12.50 -27.65
CA ASP A 180 -2.92 -12.25 -29.04
C ASP A 180 -1.93 -11.07 -29.17
N TYR A 181 -0.82 -11.30 -29.87
CA TYR A 181 0.08 -10.27 -30.39
C TYR A 181 -0.27 -10.00 -31.85
N ILE A 182 -0.60 -8.75 -32.18
CA ILE A 182 -1.10 -8.36 -33.50
C ILE A 182 -0.34 -7.15 -33.99
N GLU A 183 0.27 -7.25 -35.21
CA GLU A 183 0.89 -6.12 -35.91
C GLU A 183 -0.03 -5.61 -37.02
N ASP A 184 -0.33 -4.31 -36.98
CA ASP A 184 -0.96 -3.61 -38.11
C ASP A 184 0.10 -2.73 -38.81
N ASN A 185 0.17 -2.88 -40.13
CA ASN A 185 1.18 -2.24 -40.97
C ASN A 185 0.55 -1.15 -41.84
N ALA A 186 1.15 0.05 -41.82
CA ALA A 186 0.83 1.12 -42.76
C ALA A 186 1.36 0.79 -44.18
N VAL A 187 0.79 1.41 -45.21
CA VAL A 187 1.22 1.21 -46.60
C VAL A 187 2.70 1.60 -46.76
N GLY A 188 3.49 0.64 -47.26
CA GLY A 188 4.91 0.83 -47.48
C GLY A 188 5.81 0.83 -46.27
N ARG A 189 5.26 0.56 -45.05
CA ARG A 189 6.01 0.38 -43.80
C ARG A 189 5.52 -0.86 -43.08
N SER A 190 6.44 -1.68 -42.62
CA SER A 190 6.12 -2.87 -41.79
C SER A 190 7.06 -3.01 -40.63
N TRP A 191 6.58 -3.61 -39.57
CA TRP A 191 7.41 -4.03 -38.43
C TRP A 191 8.51 -4.98 -38.90
N GLN A 192 9.71 -4.79 -38.41
CA GLN A 192 10.90 -5.59 -38.72
C GLN A 192 11.47 -6.19 -37.44
N THR A 193 12.08 -7.37 -37.55
CA THR A 193 12.85 -7.93 -36.44
C THR A 193 14.17 -7.13 -36.28
N ALA A 194 14.39 -6.56 -35.11
CA ALA A 194 15.61 -5.87 -34.78
C ALA A 194 16.75 -6.87 -34.48
N ASN A 195 17.98 -6.46 -34.76
CA ASN A 195 19.16 -7.31 -34.50
C ASN A 195 19.61 -7.23 -33.02
N VAL A 196 18.68 -7.48 -32.11
CA VAL A 196 18.90 -7.52 -30.65
C VAL A 196 18.05 -8.62 -30.03
N ARG A 197 18.44 -9.08 -28.84
CA ARG A 197 17.62 -10.05 -28.09
C ARG A 197 16.46 -9.35 -27.38
N GLY A 198 15.36 -10.09 -27.19
CA GLY A 198 14.15 -9.68 -26.50
C GLY A 198 13.67 -10.74 -25.52
N PHE A 199 12.51 -10.48 -24.96
CA PHE A 199 11.83 -11.38 -24.05
C PHE A 199 11.26 -12.59 -24.84
N SER A 200 11.37 -13.77 -24.26
CA SER A 200 10.49 -14.91 -24.56
C SER A 200 10.50 -15.89 -23.40
N MET A 201 9.40 -16.57 -23.21
CA MET A 201 9.28 -17.58 -22.16
C MET A 201 8.60 -18.83 -22.68
N PRO A 202 9.33 -19.74 -23.35
CA PRO A 202 8.77 -20.95 -23.94
C PRO A 202 8.25 -21.97 -22.91
N LEU A 203 8.70 -21.87 -21.64
CA LEU A 203 8.33 -22.75 -20.54
C LEU A 203 7.42 -22.06 -19.52
N THR A 204 6.79 -22.82 -18.65
CA THR A 204 5.98 -22.29 -17.54
C THR A 204 6.80 -21.93 -16.31
N THR A 205 8.04 -22.42 -16.24
CA THR A 205 9.01 -22.18 -15.17
C THR A 205 10.38 -21.84 -15.75
N LEU A 206 11.24 -21.23 -14.99
CA LEU A 206 12.59 -20.84 -15.36
C LEU A 206 13.61 -21.59 -14.52
N ASN A 207 14.58 -22.22 -15.15
CA ASN A 207 15.77 -22.67 -14.45
C ASN A 207 16.59 -21.46 -13.96
N ASP A 208 17.41 -21.67 -12.96
CA ASP A 208 18.16 -20.61 -12.30
C ASP A 208 19.06 -19.75 -13.20
N ASN A 209 19.58 -20.34 -14.27
CA ASN A 209 20.48 -19.66 -15.21
C ASN A 209 19.78 -19.10 -16.47
N ILE A 210 18.46 -19.22 -16.57
CA ILE A 210 17.71 -18.76 -17.73
C ILE A 210 17.24 -17.32 -17.50
N GLN A 211 17.67 -16.43 -18.40
CA GLN A 211 17.23 -15.04 -18.43
C GLN A 211 16.24 -14.84 -19.59
N PRO A 212 14.97 -14.55 -19.32
CA PRO A 212 13.93 -14.56 -20.38
C PRO A 212 14.18 -13.56 -21.51
N PHE A 213 14.80 -12.41 -21.22
CA PHE A 213 15.13 -11.37 -22.22
C PHE A 213 16.28 -11.73 -23.16
N SER A 214 16.91 -12.89 -22.98
CA SER A 214 17.91 -13.42 -23.91
C SER A 214 17.38 -14.44 -24.91
N LEU A 215 16.10 -14.85 -24.77
CA LEU A 215 15.51 -15.96 -25.49
C LEU A 215 14.75 -15.54 -26.75
N GLY A 216 14.19 -14.32 -26.76
CA GLY A 216 13.31 -13.82 -27.80
C GLY A 216 13.95 -12.82 -28.77
N THR A 217 13.09 -12.19 -29.53
CA THR A 217 13.38 -11.16 -30.51
C THR A 217 12.60 -9.88 -30.20
N VAL A 218 13.03 -8.76 -30.79
CA VAL A 218 12.36 -7.47 -30.66
C VAL A 218 11.89 -7.02 -32.04
N ARG A 219 10.70 -6.44 -32.10
CA ARG A 219 10.16 -5.81 -33.31
C ARG A 219 10.45 -4.32 -33.30
N SER A 220 10.66 -3.72 -34.47
CA SER A 220 10.90 -2.28 -34.59
C SER A 220 10.31 -1.71 -35.87
N VAL A 221 9.98 -0.41 -35.85
CA VAL A 221 9.49 0.32 -37.04
C VAL A 221 9.90 1.78 -36.94
N ALA A 222 10.11 2.42 -38.08
CA ALA A 222 10.38 3.86 -38.14
C ALA A 222 9.16 4.69 -37.69
N THR A 223 9.43 5.80 -36.99
CA THR A 223 8.39 6.71 -36.51
C THR A 223 7.77 7.53 -37.65
N THR A 224 6.60 8.11 -37.38
CA THR A 224 5.90 9.03 -38.29
C THR A 224 5.10 10.08 -37.52
N GLN A 225 4.99 11.28 -38.12
CA GLN A 225 4.04 12.32 -37.68
C GLN A 225 2.71 12.26 -38.46
N GLY A 226 2.64 11.38 -39.46
CA GLY A 226 1.46 11.19 -40.32
C GLY A 226 0.31 10.47 -39.61
N LYS A 227 -0.83 10.40 -40.29
CA LYS A 227 -2.04 9.73 -39.77
C LYS A 227 -2.06 8.22 -40.07
N ASP A 228 -1.25 7.75 -41.00
CA ASP A 228 -1.15 6.35 -41.40
C ASP A 228 -0.12 5.66 -40.51
N LEU A 229 -0.60 5.05 -39.42
CA LEU A 229 0.22 4.51 -38.32
C LEU A 229 0.42 3.00 -38.44
N ASN A 230 1.62 2.57 -38.12
CA ASN A 230 1.82 1.17 -37.71
C ASN A 230 1.44 1.05 -36.24
N SER A 231 0.87 -0.09 -35.86
CA SER A 231 0.58 -0.39 -34.44
C SER A 231 0.91 -1.84 -34.10
N VAL A 232 1.14 -2.06 -32.82
CA VAL A 232 1.18 -3.38 -32.18
C VAL A 232 0.14 -3.40 -31.07
N THR A 233 -0.61 -4.49 -31.01
CA THR A 233 -1.62 -4.73 -29.96
C THR A 233 -1.25 -5.99 -29.18
N TRP A 234 -1.12 -5.86 -27.86
CA TRP A 234 -1.00 -6.96 -26.90
C TRP A 234 -2.34 -7.13 -26.18
N MET A 235 -3.07 -8.19 -26.49
CA MET A 235 -4.41 -8.47 -25.98
C MET A 235 -4.39 -9.73 -25.12
N PRO A 236 -4.40 -9.59 -23.76
CA PRO A 236 -4.26 -10.74 -22.87
C PRO A 236 -5.51 -11.62 -22.84
N GLN A 237 -5.31 -12.91 -22.54
CA GLN A 237 -6.35 -13.85 -22.13
C GLN A 237 -6.36 -13.97 -20.62
N LEU A 238 -7.21 -13.20 -19.92
CA LEU A 238 -7.27 -13.18 -18.46
C LEU A 238 -8.27 -14.21 -17.92
N SER A 239 -7.84 -14.94 -16.88
CA SER A 239 -8.68 -15.99 -16.25
C SER A 239 -9.83 -15.41 -15.42
N SER A 240 -9.68 -14.21 -14.88
CA SER A 240 -10.67 -13.51 -14.04
C SER A 240 -10.62 -12.01 -14.27
N ALA A 241 -11.73 -11.34 -14.04
CA ALA A 241 -11.74 -9.89 -13.93
C ALA A 241 -11.03 -9.44 -12.65
N GLY A 242 -10.41 -8.25 -12.68
CA GLY A 242 -9.73 -7.70 -11.51
C GLY A 242 -8.72 -6.61 -11.86
N MET A 243 -8.01 -6.13 -10.84
CA MET A 243 -6.91 -5.19 -10.97
C MET A 243 -5.64 -5.93 -11.35
N TYR A 244 -4.94 -5.46 -12.38
CA TYR A 244 -3.69 -6.01 -12.90
C TYR A 244 -2.70 -4.88 -13.13
N ALA A 245 -1.50 -4.99 -12.60
CA ALA A 245 -0.39 -4.13 -12.99
C ALA A 245 -0.01 -4.42 -14.45
N VAL A 246 0.28 -3.38 -15.21
CA VAL A 246 0.72 -3.47 -16.61
C VAL A 246 2.19 -3.06 -16.70
N TYR A 247 3.00 -3.95 -17.25
CA TYR A 247 4.40 -3.71 -17.53
C TYR A 247 4.66 -3.89 -19.03
N VAL A 248 5.49 -3.02 -19.59
CA VAL A 248 5.91 -3.12 -20.99
C VAL A 248 7.42 -3.37 -21.06
N SER A 249 7.84 -4.09 -22.10
CA SER A 249 9.24 -4.24 -22.45
C SER A 249 9.52 -3.78 -23.89
N TYR A 250 10.76 -3.38 -24.14
CA TYR A 250 11.26 -2.92 -25.43
C TYR A 250 12.80 -2.99 -25.42
N ALA A 251 13.42 -2.72 -26.56
CA ALA A 251 14.88 -2.54 -26.64
C ALA A 251 15.25 -1.07 -26.86
N THR A 252 16.28 -0.59 -26.19
CA THR A 252 16.92 0.68 -26.52
C THR A 252 17.73 0.53 -27.79
N LEU A 253 17.14 0.90 -28.93
CA LEU A 253 17.80 0.83 -30.24
C LEU A 253 18.52 2.13 -30.60
N PRO A 254 19.50 2.11 -31.49
CA PRO A 254 20.01 3.35 -32.11
C PRO A 254 18.86 4.16 -32.71
N HIS A 255 18.83 5.48 -32.44
CA HIS A 255 17.77 6.39 -32.84
C HIS A 255 16.38 6.10 -32.24
N ALA A 256 16.31 5.40 -31.11
CA ALA A 256 15.07 5.26 -30.35
C ALA A 256 14.53 6.64 -29.94
N VAL A 257 13.19 6.78 -29.93
CA VAL A 257 12.53 8.05 -29.57
C VAL A 257 12.24 8.11 -28.06
N SER A 258 12.07 9.33 -27.53
CA SER A 258 11.75 9.56 -26.12
C SER A 258 10.25 9.71 -25.85
N ASP A 259 9.40 9.59 -26.87
CA ASP A 259 7.94 9.76 -26.81
C ASP A 259 7.16 8.62 -27.45
N ALA A 260 7.65 7.36 -27.34
CA ALA A 260 6.93 6.18 -27.83
C ALA A 260 5.54 6.11 -27.20
N HIS A 261 4.48 6.09 -28.05
CA HIS A 261 3.10 6.29 -27.60
C HIS A 261 2.40 4.97 -27.31
N TYR A 262 2.25 4.66 -26.02
CA TYR A 262 1.51 3.53 -25.48
C TYR A 262 0.11 3.93 -25.02
N THR A 263 -0.88 3.12 -25.32
CA THR A 263 -2.27 3.23 -24.83
C THR A 263 -2.68 1.95 -24.13
N VAL A 264 -3.06 2.05 -22.87
CA VAL A 264 -3.70 0.95 -22.10
C VAL A 264 -5.20 1.12 -22.22
N TYR A 265 -5.89 0.16 -22.85
CA TYR A 265 -7.34 0.06 -22.87
C TYR A 265 -7.78 -0.83 -21.70
N HIS A 266 -8.61 -0.31 -20.82
CA HIS A 266 -9.12 -0.98 -19.62
C HIS A 266 -10.63 -0.75 -19.44
N SER A 267 -11.26 -1.37 -18.47
CA SER A 267 -12.73 -1.30 -18.34
C SER A 267 -13.28 0.11 -18.08
N GLY A 268 -12.45 1.05 -17.60
CA GLY A 268 -12.78 2.48 -17.40
C GLY A 268 -12.55 3.37 -18.62
N GLY A 269 -11.97 2.82 -19.69
CA GLY A 269 -11.65 3.58 -20.91
C GLY A 269 -10.24 3.35 -21.42
N LYS A 270 -9.47 4.41 -21.58
CA LYS A 270 -8.06 4.34 -21.98
C LYS A 270 -7.19 5.29 -21.15
N THR A 271 -5.95 4.88 -20.92
CA THR A 271 -4.91 5.73 -20.33
C THR A 271 -3.68 5.69 -21.21
N GLU A 272 -3.12 6.85 -21.53
CA GLU A 272 -2.05 7.03 -22.51
C GLU A 272 -0.75 7.44 -21.85
N PHE A 273 0.36 6.95 -22.39
CA PHE A 273 1.71 7.17 -21.89
C PHE A 273 2.68 7.50 -23.01
N HIS A 274 3.64 8.37 -22.73
CA HIS A 274 4.90 8.43 -23.48
C HIS A 274 5.95 7.64 -22.72
N VAL A 275 6.64 6.74 -23.42
CA VAL A 275 7.76 5.97 -22.90
C VAL A 275 9.03 6.40 -23.61
N ASN A 276 10.05 6.78 -22.84
CA ASN A 276 11.37 7.11 -23.36
C ASN A 276 12.16 5.82 -23.62
N GLN A 277 12.15 5.37 -24.87
CA GLN A 277 12.88 4.17 -25.30
C GLN A 277 14.39 4.38 -25.51
N GLN A 278 14.91 5.60 -25.26
CA GLN A 278 16.35 5.88 -25.30
C GLN A 278 17.09 5.32 -24.08
N MET A 279 16.38 4.82 -23.09
CA MET A 279 16.92 4.20 -21.86
C MET A 279 16.03 3.04 -21.40
N GLY A 280 16.55 2.22 -20.48
CA GLY A 280 15.77 1.20 -19.78
C GLY A 280 15.28 0.02 -20.62
N GLY A 281 15.81 -0.20 -21.83
CA GLY A 281 15.46 -1.36 -22.63
C GLY A 281 15.93 -2.68 -22.04
N GLY A 282 15.21 -3.78 -22.34
CA GLY A 282 15.53 -5.13 -21.86
C GLY A 282 15.11 -5.41 -20.42
N THR A 283 14.11 -4.69 -19.90
CA THR A 283 13.51 -4.92 -18.59
C THR A 283 12.02 -4.56 -18.59
N TRP A 284 11.31 -4.87 -17.49
CA TRP A 284 9.92 -4.49 -17.30
C TRP A 284 9.79 -3.06 -16.80
N LEU A 285 9.04 -2.22 -17.52
CA LEU A 285 8.66 -0.87 -17.12
C LEU A 285 7.18 -0.85 -16.73
N TYR A 286 6.87 -0.48 -15.49
CA TYR A 286 5.50 -0.33 -14.99
C TYR A 286 4.83 0.91 -15.57
N LEU A 287 3.59 0.74 -16.10
CA LEU A 287 2.76 1.83 -16.59
C LEU A 287 1.65 2.24 -15.60
N GLY A 288 1.05 1.28 -14.91
CA GLY A 288 -0.08 1.50 -14.01
C GLY A 288 -0.77 0.19 -13.64
N THR A 289 -1.70 0.26 -12.69
CA THR A 289 -2.59 -0.86 -12.33
C THR A 289 -4.01 -0.51 -12.74
N PHE A 290 -4.66 -1.37 -13.54
CA PHE A 290 -5.94 -1.13 -14.19
C PHE A 290 -6.88 -2.32 -14.00
N HIS A 291 -8.19 -2.04 -13.99
CA HIS A 291 -9.20 -3.10 -13.96
C HIS A 291 -9.48 -3.62 -15.37
N PHE A 292 -9.29 -4.93 -15.55
CA PHE A 292 -9.61 -5.65 -16.77
C PHE A 292 -10.75 -6.65 -16.55
N GLU A 293 -11.53 -6.87 -17.60
CA GLU A 293 -12.54 -7.93 -17.64
C GLU A 293 -11.89 -9.30 -17.85
N ALA A 294 -12.59 -10.38 -17.50
CA ALA A 294 -12.13 -11.73 -17.79
C ALA A 294 -12.22 -12.04 -19.30
N GLY A 295 -11.38 -12.96 -19.74
CA GLY A 295 -11.34 -13.39 -21.14
C GLY A 295 -10.45 -12.51 -22.00
N LYS A 296 -10.61 -12.62 -23.33
CA LYS A 296 -9.89 -11.89 -24.37
C LYS A 296 -10.80 -10.87 -25.01
N ASN A 297 -10.43 -9.60 -24.94
CA ASN A 297 -11.28 -8.49 -25.38
C ASN A 297 -10.44 -7.34 -25.92
N ARG A 298 -10.79 -6.78 -27.08
CA ARG A 298 -10.13 -5.58 -27.66
C ARG A 298 -10.22 -4.32 -26.81
N LYS A 299 -11.11 -4.28 -25.82
CA LYS A 299 -11.16 -3.19 -24.81
C LYS A 299 -10.22 -3.44 -23.63
N ASN A 300 -9.55 -4.58 -23.59
CA ASN A 300 -8.58 -4.98 -22.57
C ASN A 300 -7.26 -5.28 -23.28
N CYS A 301 -6.49 -4.26 -23.62
CA CYS A 301 -5.23 -4.46 -24.35
C CYS A 301 -4.28 -3.28 -24.16
N VAL A 302 -3.03 -3.48 -24.51
CA VAL A 302 -2.06 -2.41 -24.67
C VAL A 302 -1.78 -2.23 -26.16
N VAL A 303 -1.68 -1.00 -26.61
CA VAL A 303 -1.36 -0.65 -28.00
C VAL A 303 -0.16 0.28 -28.00
N LEU A 304 0.85 -0.03 -28.81
CA LEU A 304 1.94 0.88 -29.17
C LEU A 304 1.75 1.32 -30.62
N THR A 305 1.83 2.62 -30.88
CA THR A 305 1.88 3.16 -32.24
C THR A 305 3.26 3.71 -32.56
N ASN A 306 3.56 3.84 -33.85
CA ASN A 306 4.80 4.49 -34.29
C ASN A 306 4.65 6.03 -34.43
N GLN A 307 3.60 6.59 -33.87
CA GLN A 307 3.44 8.05 -33.80
C GLN A 307 4.50 8.66 -32.87
N SER A 308 5.22 9.64 -33.33
CA SER A 308 6.22 10.39 -32.55
C SER A 308 6.43 11.77 -33.15
N GLN A 309 6.77 12.73 -32.31
CA GLN A 309 7.24 14.05 -32.78
C GLN A 309 8.71 14.01 -33.26
N GLN A 310 9.42 12.92 -32.96
CA GLN A 310 10.81 12.71 -33.31
C GLN A 310 10.95 11.76 -34.50
N HIS A 311 11.96 12.00 -35.31
CA HIS A 311 12.38 11.06 -36.35
C HIS A 311 13.29 9.99 -35.72
N GLY A 312 12.88 8.74 -35.81
CA GLY A 312 13.63 7.64 -35.20
C GLY A 312 12.93 6.31 -35.34
N VAL A 313 13.04 5.47 -34.35
CA VAL A 313 12.41 4.16 -34.30
C VAL A 313 11.71 3.95 -32.95
N VAL A 314 10.59 3.21 -33.00
CA VAL A 314 10.01 2.57 -31.83
C VAL A 314 10.27 1.08 -31.88
N SER A 315 10.45 0.47 -30.72
CA SER A 315 10.60 -0.98 -30.55
C SER A 315 9.49 -1.56 -29.69
N ALA A 316 9.10 -2.80 -30.01
CA ALA A 316 8.05 -3.55 -29.34
C ALA A 316 8.58 -4.94 -28.99
N ASP A 317 8.28 -5.40 -27.78
CA ASP A 317 8.69 -6.70 -27.26
C ASP A 317 7.47 -7.34 -26.57
N ALA A 318 7.44 -7.50 -25.27
CA ALA A 318 6.37 -8.13 -24.54
C ALA A 318 5.61 -7.16 -23.62
N VAL A 319 4.38 -7.53 -23.24
CA VAL A 319 3.58 -6.86 -22.21
C VAL A 319 3.10 -7.88 -21.19
N GLN A 320 3.38 -7.59 -19.91
CA GLN A 320 2.93 -8.37 -18.76
C GLN A 320 1.72 -7.70 -18.10
N PHE A 321 0.71 -8.51 -17.80
CA PHE A 321 -0.49 -8.15 -17.03
C PHE A 321 -0.51 -8.97 -15.74
N GLY A 322 -0.40 -8.31 -14.58
CA GLY A 322 -0.41 -8.93 -13.26
C GLY A 322 0.97 -9.41 -12.76
N GLY A 323 1.13 -9.54 -11.45
CA GLY A 323 2.37 -9.95 -10.79
C GLY A 323 2.68 -11.45 -10.97
N GLY A 324 1.66 -12.29 -10.83
CA GLY A 324 1.76 -13.73 -11.01
C GLY A 324 2.37 -14.50 -9.84
N MET A 325 2.45 -15.81 -10.04
CA MET A 325 3.10 -16.75 -9.12
C MET A 325 4.60 -16.84 -9.40
N ALA A 326 5.35 -17.29 -8.42
CA ALA A 326 6.77 -17.63 -8.53
C ALA A 326 7.05 -18.64 -9.66
N MET A 327 8.06 -18.39 -10.45
CA MET A 327 8.38 -19.19 -11.64
C MET A 327 9.79 -19.75 -11.65
N THR A 328 10.71 -19.23 -10.81
CA THR A 328 12.08 -19.71 -10.77
C THR A 328 12.18 -21.04 -10.03
N GLU A 329 12.67 -22.07 -10.72
CA GLU A 329 13.00 -23.36 -10.12
C GLU A 329 14.37 -23.28 -9.43
N ARG A 330 14.45 -23.81 -8.20
CA ARG A 330 15.70 -23.81 -7.45
C ARG A 330 16.05 -25.22 -6.97
N ALA A 331 17.29 -25.61 -7.24
CA ALA A 331 17.97 -26.77 -6.67
C ALA A 331 19.44 -26.42 -6.44
N LEU A 332 20.15 -27.18 -5.65
CA LEU A 332 21.60 -26.99 -5.52
C LEU A 332 22.29 -27.28 -6.87
N PRO A 333 23.23 -26.42 -7.29
CA PRO A 333 23.98 -26.68 -8.51
C PRO A 333 24.82 -27.94 -8.38
N GLN A 334 24.89 -28.73 -9.45
CA GLN A 334 25.83 -29.84 -9.60
C GLN A 334 27.14 -29.27 -10.14
N ILE A 335 28.25 -29.62 -9.53
CA ILE A 335 29.57 -29.16 -9.90
C ILE A 335 30.35 -30.31 -10.52
N SER A 336 30.87 -30.10 -11.71
CA SER A 336 31.81 -30.99 -12.38
C SER A 336 33.12 -30.20 -12.74
N LEU A 337 34.15 -30.89 -13.07
CA LEU A 337 35.38 -30.29 -13.56
C LEU A 337 35.47 -30.54 -15.06
N ALA A 338 35.75 -29.47 -15.81
CA ALA A 338 36.13 -29.58 -17.23
C ALA A 338 37.55 -30.15 -17.38
N GLU A 339 37.95 -30.46 -18.62
CA GLU A 339 39.30 -31.00 -18.91
C GLU A 339 40.43 -30.05 -18.49
N ASP A 340 40.20 -28.75 -18.53
CA ASP A 340 41.12 -27.70 -18.08
C ASP A 340 41.06 -27.42 -16.55
N SER A 341 40.39 -28.28 -15.81
CA SER A 341 40.17 -28.16 -14.36
C SER A 341 39.25 -26.98 -13.93
N THR A 342 38.59 -26.31 -14.88
CA THR A 342 37.61 -25.30 -14.53
C THR A 342 36.31 -25.96 -13.97
N ARG A 343 35.66 -25.29 -13.03
CA ARG A 343 34.40 -25.76 -12.46
C ARG A 343 33.24 -25.46 -13.42
N VAL A 344 32.51 -26.49 -13.79
CA VAL A 344 31.28 -26.37 -14.58
C VAL A 344 30.09 -26.59 -13.68
N TYR A 345 29.18 -25.62 -13.68
CA TYR A 345 27.95 -25.65 -12.89
C TYR A 345 26.77 -26.06 -13.76
N THR A 346 26.05 -27.10 -13.35
CA THR A 346 24.78 -27.50 -13.96
C THR A 346 23.64 -27.21 -12.98
N TYR A 347 22.59 -26.58 -13.48
CA TYR A 347 21.42 -26.17 -12.69
C TYR A 347 20.27 -27.14 -12.95
N PRO A 348 20.06 -28.15 -12.09
CA PRO A 348 18.96 -29.10 -12.25
C PRO A 348 17.61 -28.41 -11.95
N ASN A 349 16.54 -28.96 -12.50
CA ASN A 349 15.18 -28.54 -12.14
C ASN A 349 14.93 -28.79 -10.65
N GLY A 350 14.13 -27.92 -10.03
CA GLY A 350 13.76 -27.98 -8.62
C GLY A 350 12.40 -27.35 -8.37
N PRO A 351 11.95 -27.30 -7.11
CA PRO A 351 10.69 -26.67 -6.78
C PRO A 351 10.77 -25.14 -6.88
N THR A 352 9.70 -24.49 -7.36
CA THR A 352 9.46 -23.05 -7.14
C THR A 352 9.05 -22.78 -5.70
N SER A 353 9.00 -21.52 -5.27
CA SER A 353 8.51 -21.18 -3.92
C SER A 353 7.02 -21.45 -3.72
N ARG A 354 6.24 -21.61 -4.78
CA ARG A 354 4.78 -21.78 -4.83
C ARG A 354 4.01 -20.64 -4.18
N LEU A 355 4.64 -19.47 -4.05
CA LEU A 355 4.04 -18.25 -3.52
C LEU A 355 3.86 -17.21 -4.63
N PRO A 356 3.05 -16.16 -4.41
CA PRO A 356 3.05 -14.99 -5.29
C PRO A 356 4.45 -14.42 -5.44
N ARG A 357 4.81 -13.95 -6.66
CA ARG A 357 6.13 -13.36 -6.94
C ARG A 357 6.43 -12.17 -6.05
N GLN A 358 5.42 -11.39 -5.66
CA GLN A 358 5.56 -10.28 -4.72
C GLN A 358 6.28 -10.68 -3.41
N LEU A 359 6.15 -11.93 -2.99
CA LEU A 359 6.72 -12.43 -1.72
C LEU A 359 8.15 -12.97 -1.86
N GLU A 360 8.65 -13.10 -3.09
CA GLU A 360 10.02 -13.55 -3.33
C GLU A 360 11.06 -12.43 -3.18
N GLY A 361 12.31 -12.82 -2.91
CA GLY A 361 13.44 -11.91 -2.85
C GLY A 361 13.77 -11.27 -4.19
N ALA A 362 14.52 -10.18 -4.15
CA ALA A 362 14.94 -9.40 -5.31
C ALA A 362 15.73 -10.22 -6.35
N ARG A 363 16.43 -11.27 -5.90
CA ARG A 363 17.20 -12.16 -6.78
C ARG A 363 16.34 -12.76 -7.89
N TYR A 364 15.15 -13.26 -7.56
CA TYR A 364 14.25 -13.90 -8.53
C TYR A 364 13.51 -12.89 -9.40
N THR A 365 13.14 -11.76 -8.80
CA THR A 365 12.56 -10.64 -9.54
C THR A 365 13.56 -10.07 -10.54
N ALA A 366 14.84 -9.97 -10.20
CA ALA A 366 15.90 -9.53 -11.11
C ALA A 366 16.07 -10.48 -12.31
N GLN A 367 16.05 -11.80 -12.07
CA GLN A 367 16.10 -12.80 -13.15
C GLN A 367 14.91 -12.62 -14.12
N TRP A 368 13.70 -12.50 -13.58
CA TRP A 368 12.48 -12.25 -14.34
C TRP A 368 12.51 -10.93 -15.11
N SER A 369 13.18 -9.92 -14.55
CA SER A 369 13.28 -8.57 -15.12
C SER A 369 14.46 -8.37 -16.08
N GLY A 370 15.07 -9.43 -16.56
CA GLY A 370 16.10 -9.33 -17.59
C GLY A 370 17.50 -8.89 -17.09
N ILE A 371 17.71 -8.89 -15.78
CA ILE A 371 19.01 -8.53 -15.22
C ILE A 371 20.04 -9.65 -15.51
N PRO A 372 21.29 -9.33 -15.91
CA PRO A 372 22.29 -10.33 -16.19
C PRO A 372 22.53 -11.31 -15.04
N ASP A 373 22.72 -12.60 -15.38
CA ASP A 373 22.92 -13.67 -14.41
C ASP A 373 24.16 -13.46 -13.54
N THR A 374 25.18 -12.82 -14.06
CA THR A 374 26.38 -12.42 -13.31
C THR A 374 26.09 -11.45 -12.15
N LEU A 375 24.93 -10.79 -12.14
CA LEU A 375 24.50 -9.87 -11.09
C LEU A 375 23.56 -10.52 -10.07
N TYR A 376 22.57 -11.31 -10.51
CA TYR A 376 21.62 -11.97 -9.58
C TYR A 376 22.13 -13.32 -9.08
N ARG A 377 23.16 -13.89 -9.67
CA ARG A 377 23.79 -15.16 -9.32
C ARG A 377 25.32 -14.97 -9.18
N ASN A 378 25.69 -14.03 -8.36
CA ASN A 378 27.08 -13.65 -8.18
C ASN A 378 27.90 -14.72 -7.42
N ASN A 379 27.23 -15.59 -6.65
CA ASN A 379 27.82 -16.67 -5.91
C ASN A 379 27.15 -18.02 -6.23
N PRO A 380 27.54 -18.71 -7.32
CA PRO A 380 26.88 -19.93 -7.75
C PRO A 380 27.03 -21.11 -6.78
N GLU A 381 28.02 -21.08 -5.89
CA GLU A 381 28.21 -22.10 -4.85
C GLU A 381 27.54 -21.74 -3.53
N GLY A 382 27.09 -20.50 -3.36
CA GLY A 382 26.57 -19.95 -2.13
C GLY A 382 25.07 -20.13 -1.96
N SER A 383 24.55 -19.63 -0.87
CA SER A 383 23.12 -19.48 -0.67
C SER A 383 22.61 -18.24 -1.43
N ASP A 384 21.39 -18.32 -1.90
CA ASP A 384 20.69 -17.18 -2.53
C ASP A 384 20.56 -15.97 -1.59
N TYR A 385 20.85 -16.13 -0.31
CA TYR A 385 20.85 -15.06 0.69
C TYR A 385 21.80 -13.91 0.32
N ASN A 386 23.05 -14.25 0.02
CA ASN A 386 24.06 -13.24 -0.35
C ASN A 386 23.75 -12.62 -1.71
N ASP A 387 23.27 -13.45 -2.66
CA ASP A 387 22.89 -12.98 -3.97
C ASP A 387 21.69 -12.02 -3.90
N ASP A 388 20.69 -12.31 -3.05
CA ASP A 388 19.52 -11.46 -2.86
C ASP A 388 19.89 -10.07 -2.27
N ILE A 389 20.80 -10.02 -1.31
CA ILE A 389 21.26 -8.75 -0.74
C ILE A 389 22.08 -7.94 -1.77
N ARG A 390 22.96 -8.60 -2.52
CA ARG A 390 23.87 -7.94 -3.46
C ARG A 390 23.18 -7.50 -4.75
N VAL A 391 22.18 -8.24 -5.21
CA VAL A 391 21.54 -7.92 -6.49
C VAL A 391 20.83 -6.57 -6.47
N ARG A 392 20.26 -6.14 -5.35
CA ARG A 392 19.49 -4.88 -5.23
C ARG A 392 20.33 -3.67 -5.67
N PRO A 393 21.49 -3.37 -5.06
CA PRO A 393 22.35 -2.29 -5.51
C PRO A 393 23.02 -2.55 -6.86
N LEU A 394 23.31 -3.80 -7.23
CA LEU A 394 23.89 -4.13 -8.53
C LEU A 394 22.87 -3.93 -9.66
N TRP A 395 21.59 -4.24 -9.42
CA TRP A 395 20.47 -3.98 -10.33
C TRP A 395 20.30 -2.47 -10.57
N LEU A 396 20.26 -1.68 -9.49
CA LEU A 396 20.28 -0.22 -9.61
C LEU A 396 21.45 0.25 -10.49
N ASN A 397 22.68 -0.19 -10.21
CA ASN A 397 23.85 0.22 -10.96
C ASN A 397 23.78 -0.21 -12.43
N HIS A 398 23.22 -1.39 -12.73
CA HIS A 398 23.01 -1.84 -14.11
C HIS A 398 22.00 -0.94 -14.84
N LEU A 399 20.86 -0.63 -14.23
CA LEU A 399 19.88 0.25 -14.85
C LEU A 399 20.37 1.68 -14.97
N SER A 400 21.12 2.20 -14.00
CA SER A 400 21.60 3.59 -13.99
C SER A 400 22.88 3.82 -14.80
N GLY A 401 23.65 2.76 -15.09
CA GLY A 401 24.91 2.87 -15.82
C GLY A 401 24.76 3.56 -17.17
N GLY A 402 25.65 4.53 -17.47
CA GLY A 402 25.58 5.39 -18.66
C GLY A 402 24.73 6.65 -18.49
N SER A 403 23.98 6.80 -17.37
CA SER A 403 23.25 8.02 -17.08
C SER A 403 24.14 9.15 -16.56
N VAL A 404 23.62 10.37 -16.48
CA VAL A 404 24.35 11.53 -15.94
C VAL A 404 24.75 11.35 -14.47
N TYR A 405 23.98 10.57 -13.70
CA TYR A 405 24.25 10.28 -12.30
C TYR A 405 25.18 9.07 -12.09
N HIS A 406 25.33 8.21 -13.12
CA HIS A 406 26.24 7.08 -13.10
C HIS A 406 27.05 7.00 -14.43
N PRO A 407 27.85 8.01 -14.76
CA PRO A 407 28.61 8.05 -16.01
C PRO A 407 29.74 7.03 -16.04
N ASN A 408 30.32 6.83 -17.23
CA ASN A 408 31.48 5.96 -17.46
C ASN A 408 31.27 4.50 -17.00
N SER A 409 30.03 4.02 -17.06
CA SER A 409 29.62 2.64 -16.81
C SER A 409 28.68 2.18 -17.91
N SER A 410 28.79 0.93 -18.32
CA SER A 410 27.76 0.31 -19.19
C SER A 410 26.50 0.04 -18.38
N GLY A 411 25.34 0.25 -19.00
CA GLY A 411 24.05 -0.01 -18.38
C GLY A 411 22.89 0.49 -19.24
N ALA A 412 21.71 0.58 -18.65
CA ALA A 412 20.49 0.94 -19.36
C ALA A 412 20.19 2.47 -19.39
N GLY A 413 21.05 3.31 -18.80
CA GLY A 413 20.99 4.76 -18.92
C GLY A 413 19.90 5.46 -18.10
N VAL A 414 19.19 4.78 -17.21
CA VAL A 414 18.11 5.38 -16.41
C VAL A 414 18.69 6.29 -15.31
N PRO A 415 18.32 7.58 -15.25
CA PRO A 415 18.95 8.54 -14.36
C PRO A 415 18.34 8.49 -12.94
N PHE A 416 18.55 7.39 -12.22
CA PHE A 416 18.16 7.31 -10.80
C PHE A 416 18.98 8.29 -9.96
N GLU A 417 18.30 9.06 -9.12
CA GLU A 417 18.89 10.10 -8.28
C GLU A 417 19.25 9.62 -6.88
N LEU A 418 18.50 8.65 -6.37
CA LEU A 418 18.72 8.06 -5.06
C LEU A 418 18.21 6.62 -4.99
N ALA A 419 18.69 5.90 -3.98
CA ALA A 419 18.19 4.59 -3.62
C ALA A 419 17.79 4.53 -2.15
N PHE A 420 16.71 3.79 -1.87
CA PHE A 420 16.17 3.67 -0.52
C PHE A 420 15.83 2.23 -0.18
N ALA A 421 16.29 1.77 0.98
CA ALA A 421 15.97 0.46 1.54
C ALA A 421 15.17 0.63 2.84
N LEU A 422 13.99 0.01 2.89
CA LEU A 422 13.21 -0.06 4.12
C LEU A 422 13.41 -1.41 4.78
N HIS A 423 13.91 -1.40 6.02
CA HIS A 423 14.18 -2.57 6.84
C HIS A 423 13.54 -2.45 8.22
N THR A 424 13.59 -3.53 9.00
CA THR A 424 13.31 -3.56 10.43
C THR A 424 14.42 -4.28 11.18
N ASP A 425 14.96 -3.62 12.22
CA ASP A 425 16.10 -4.12 12.99
C ASP A 425 15.74 -5.28 13.92
N ALA A 426 16.73 -6.04 14.29
CA ALA A 426 16.65 -7.00 15.39
C ALA A 426 16.98 -6.27 16.70
N GLY A 427 16.13 -6.40 17.70
CA GLY A 427 16.38 -5.83 19.02
C GLY A 427 15.12 -5.72 19.85
N TYR A 428 15.29 -5.53 21.15
CA TYR A 428 14.17 -5.40 22.08
C TYR A 428 14.57 -4.63 23.35
N LEU A 429 13.60 -4.02 24.00
CA LEU A 429 13.75 -3.35 25.30
C LEU A 429 12.88 -4.05 26.34
N LYS A 430 13.53 -4.46 27.46
CA LYS A 430 12.81 -5.14 28.58
C LYS A 430 11.85 -4.23 29.32
N ASN A 431 12.06 -2.92 29.27
CA ASN A 431 11.23 -1.92 29.95
C ASN A 431 9.93 -1.59 29.21
N GLY A 432 9.67 -2.18 28.03
CA GLY A 432 8.47 -1.92 27.25
C GLY A 432 8.46 -0.62 26.46
N ASN A 433 9.60 0.09 26.36
CA ASN A 433 9.71 1.32 25.58
C ASN A 433 9.83 1.05 24.08
N VAL A 434 9.66 2.09 23.28
CA VAL A 434 9.92 2.09 21.84
C VAL A 434 11.41 1.89 21.59
N PHE A 435 11.77 0.92 20.74
CA PHE A 435 13.15 0.70 20.31
C PHE A 435 13.58 1.78 19.31
N GLY A 436 12.71 2.14 18.40
CA GLY A 436 12.81 3.28 17.50
C GLY A 436 13.60 3.03 16.21
N SER A 437 13.85 4.13 15.48
CA SER A 437 14.41 4.10 14.13
C SER A 437 15.91 4.36 14.09
N LEU A 438 16.62 3.72 13.15
CA LEU A 438 18.05 3.83 12.89
C LEU A 438 18.29 4.10 11.40
N GLY A 439 19.14 5.08 11.08
CA GLY A 439 19.60 5.34 9.73
C GLY A 439 20.99 4.71 9.49
N ILE A 440 21.18 4.07 8.35
CA ILE A 440 22.46 3.51 7.93
C ILE A 440 22.82 4.04 6.55
N ALA A 441 24.01 4.59 6.39
CA ALA A 441 24.58 4.98 5.10
C ALA A 441 26.07 4.63 5.07
N THR A 442 26.71 4.79 3.90
CA THR A 442 28.14 4.50 3.75
C THR A 442 28.82 5.64 3.01
N SER A 443 29.79 6.27 3.67
CA SER A 443 30.57 7.39 3.12
C SER A 443 31.79 6.96 2.27
N LYS A 444 32.03 5.66 2.13
CA LYS A 444 33.16 5.11 1.37
C LYS A 444 32.69 3.96 0.48
N GLY A 445 33.14 3.95 -0.77
CA GLY A 445 32.90 2.85 -1.71
C GLY A 445 33.71 1.58 -1.39
N ASP A 446 33.59 0.60 -2.26
CA ASP A 446 34.20 -0.74 -2.09
C ASP A 446 35.74 -0.71 -1.94
N LYS A 447 36.39 0.21 -2.64
CA LYS A 447 37.87 0.40 -2.62
C LYS A 447 38.26 1.64 -1.84
N GLY A 448 37.36 2.18 -1.02
CA GLY A 448 37.60 3.38 -0.23
C GLY A 448 37.33 4.70 -0.97
N GLU A 449 36.62 4.66 -2.10
CA GLU A 449 36.24 5.86 -2.87
C GLU A 449 35.35 6.77 -2.02
N LEU A 450 35.68 8.07 -1.99
CA LEU A 450 34.90 9.09 -1.27
C LEU A 450 33.82 9.74 -2.12
N GLU A 451 33.82 9.46 -3.42
CA GLU A 451 32.88 10.00 -4.41
C GLU A 451 32.19 8.88 -5.17
N PHE A 452 31.01 9.17 -5.67
CA PHE A 452 30.36 8.38 -6.68
C PHE A 452 31.03 8.57 -8.04
N ARG A 453 30.69 7.75 -9.04
CA ARG A 453 31.25 7.93 -10.40
C ARG A 453 30.84 9.26 -11.05
N SER A 454 29.76 9.88 -10.58
CA SER A 454 29.39 11.25 -10.94
C SER A 454 30.33 12.33 -10.43
N GLY A 455 31.23 12.02 -9.48
CA GLY A 455 32.06 12.98 -8.76
C GLY A 455 31.39 13.63 -7.55
N VAL A 456 30.13 13.29 -7.28
CA VAL A 456 29.41 13.74 -6.07
C VAL A 456 29.92 12.95 -4.86
N SER A 457 30.12 13.63 -3.74
CA SER A 457 30.63 12.98 -2.52
C SER A 457 29.64 11.98 -1.94
N ARG A 458 30.12 10.81 -1.52
CA ARG A 458 29.33 9.78 -0.82
C ARG A 458 28.79 10.25 0.54
N LYS A 459 29.29 11.35 1.11
CA LYS A 459 28.72 11.98 2.30
C LYS A 459 27.29 12.49 2.10
N THR A 460 26.85 12.70 0.86
CA THR A 460 25.45 13.01 0.53
C THR A 460 24.49 11.91 1.00
N SER A 461 24.93 10.65 1.02
CA SER A 461 24.17 9.52 1.60
C SER A 461 23.92 9.69 3.11
N LEU A 462 24.88 10.21 3.86
CA LEU A 462 24.71 10.50 5.29
C LEU A 462 23.67 11.63 5.49
N GLY A 463 23.73 12.70 4.67
CA GLY A 463 22.74 13.78 4.71
C GLY A 463 21.33 13.29 4.37
N PHE A 464 21.20 12.39 3.40
CA PHE A 464 19.94 11.74 3.07
C PHE A 464 19.40 10.93 4.24
N ALA A 465 20.24 10.09 4.85
CA ALA A 465 19.84 9.25 5.97
C ALA A 465 19.48 10.08 7.22
N GLU A 466 20.21 11.15 7.51
CA GLU A 466 19.88 12.07 8.61
C GLU A 466 18.51 12.74 8.40
N GLN A 467 18.25 13.21 7.19
CA GLN A 467 16.98 13.88 6.86
C GLN A 467 15.80 12.92 6.97
N VAL A 468 15.91 11.70 6.45
CA VAL A 468 14.87 10.68 6.57
C VAL A 468 14.66 10.30 8.04
N LEU A 469 15.72 9.98 8.76
CA LEU A 469 15.65 9.57 10.17
C LEU A 469 15.00 10.64 11.05
N THR A 470 15.41 11.89 10.92
CA THR A 470 14.88 13.02 11.70
C THR A 470 13.41 13.29 11.37
N THR A 471 13.03 13.29 10.08
CA THR A 471 11.65 13.54 9.68
C THR A 471 10.72 12.43 10.17
N VAL A 472 11.13 11.17 10.00
CA VAL A 472 10.33 10.00 10.43
C VAL A 472 10.11 10.01 11.94
N THR A 473 11.16 10.20 12.72
CA THR A 473 11.03 10.17 14.20
C THR A 473 10.22 11.34 14.73
N SER A 474 10.37 12.53 14.15
CA SER A 474 9.57 13.70 14.52
C SER A 474 8.09 13.51 14.20
N ASP A 475 7.76 13.09 12.98
CA ASP A 475 6.37 12.92 12.55
C ASP A 475 5.65 11.82 13.34
N LEU A 476 6.33 10.70 13.60
CA LEU A 476 5.76 9.59 14.38
C LEU A 476 5.51 10.03 15.83
N SER A 477 6.46 10.76 16.43
CA SER A 477 6.29 11.27 17.81
C SER A 477 5.11 12.23 17.92
N GLN A 478 4.99 13.16 16.97
CA GLN A 478 3.89 14.15 16.99
C GLN A 478 2.53 13.54 16.66
N SER A 479 2.47 12.58 15.72
CA SER A 479 1.20 11.99 15.29
C SER A 479 0.57 11.06 16.32
N PHE A 480 1.39 10.40 17.14
CA PHE A 480 0.92 9.36 18.06
C PHE A 480 1.16 9.69 19.54
N ASP A 481 1.61 10.90 19.84
CA ASP A 481 1.96 11.35 21.20
C ASP A 481 2.86 10.31 21.91
N VAL A 482 3.93 9.90 21.22
CA VAL A 482 4.87 8.87 21.67
C VAL A 482 6.31 9.39 21.55
N ASP A 483 7.17 9.07 22.52
CA ASP A 483 8.61 9.28 22.37
C ASP A 483 9.18 8.23 21.39
N TRP A 484 9.02 8.50 20.07
CA TRP A 484 9.56 7.62 19.03
C TRP A 484 11.06 7.85 18.92
N ARG A 485 11.81 6.94 19.50
CA ARG A 485 13.25 7.10 19.68
C ARG A 485 13.99 7.22 18.36
N GLN A 486 14.71 8.33 18.18
CA GLN A 486 15.74 8.47 17.16
C GLN A 486 17.02 7.79 17.66
N ARG A 487 17.47 6.76 16.97
CA ARG A 487 18.74 6.09 17.21
C ARG A 487 19.84 6.77 16.40
N ASP A 488 21.10 6.44 16.68
CA ASP A 488 22.26 7.06 16.00
C ASP A 488 22.26 6.77 14.49
N LEU A 489 22.56 7.80 13.71
CA LEU A 489 22.93 7.62 12.31
C LEU A 489 24.28 6.88 12.25
N THR A 490 24.34 5.81 11.46
CA THR A 490 25.51 4.92 11.42
C THR A 490 26.15 4.92 10.03
N ASP A 491 27.44 5.30 9.97
CA ASP A 491 28.29 5.10 8.79
C ASP A 491 28.92 3.70 8.85
N LYS A 492 28.24 2.74 8.19
CA LYS A 492 28.64 1.32 8.19
C LYS A 492 28.78 0.76 6.79
N ASN A 493 29.75 -0.14 6.64
CA ASN A 493 30.06 -0.82 5.39
C ASN A 493 29.06 -1.96 5.08
N TYR A 494 27.81 -1.62 4.74
CA TYR A 494 26.84 -2.58 4.22
C TYR A 494 26.82 -2.59 2.69
N GLY A 495 26.57 -3.77 2.08
CA GLY A 495 26.49 -3.91 0.62
C GLY A 495 25.43 -3.00 -0.01
N GLU A 496 24.28 -2.88 0.62
CA GLU A 496 23.12 -2.10 0.13
C GLU A 496 23.35 -0.57 0.14
N THR A 497 24.32 -0.07 0.91
CA THR A 497 24.65 1.36 0.97
C THR A 497 26.01 1.69 0.37
N ARG A 498 26.93 0.71 0.31
CA ARG A 498 28.28 0.88 -0.26
C ARG A 498 28.32 0.73 -1.77
N LEU A 499 27.59 -0.26 -2.33
CA LEU A 499 27.65 -0.60 -3.74
C LEU A 499 26.92 0.40 -4.66
N PRO A 500 25.80 1.05 -4.27
CA PRO A 500 25.13 2.04 -5.11
C PRO A 500 26.09 3.14 -5.57
N GLN A 501 25.87 3.63 -6.82
CA GLN A 501 26.60 4.75 -7.40
C GLN A 501 25.82 6.06 -7.35
N VAL A 502 24.77 6.10 -6.55
CA VAL A 502 23.96 7.28 -6.21
C VAL A 502 23.74 7.34 -4.70
N PRO A 503 23.35 8.48 -4.12
CA PRO A 503 23.01 8.59 -2.71
C PRO A 503 22.04 7.49 -2.28
N SER A 504 22.37 6.79 -1.20
CA SER A 504 21.60 5.63 -0.75
C SER A 504 21.63 5.48 0.77
N MET A 505 20.55 4.90 1.32
CA MET A 505 20.45 4.60 2.74
C MET A 505 19.61 3.36 3.02
N ILE A 506 19.78 2.79 4.21
CA ILE A 506 18.85 1.86 4.85
C ILE A 506 18.18 2.61 6.00
N LEU A 507 16.86 2.53 6.06
CA LEU A 507 16.08 2.89 7.23
C LEU A 507 15.64 1.62 7.95
N GLU A 508 16.19 1.40 9.13
CA GLU A 508 15.67 0.45 10.11
C GLU A 508 14.54 1.16 10.86
N LEU A 509 13.31 1.08 10.33
CA LEU A 509 12.19 1.89 10.81
C LEU A 509 11.85 1.61 12.29
N LEU A 510 11.97 0.36 12.70
CA LEU A 510 11.58 -0.15 14.01
C LEU A 510 12.28 -1.49 14.28
N ALA A 511 12.13 -2.06 15.47
CA ALA A 511 12.63 -3.40 15.76
C ALA A 511 11.50 -4.44 15.77
N HIS A 512 11.56 -5.40 14.83
CA HIS A 512 10.56 -6.46 14.72
C HIS A 512 10.56 -7.47 15.89
N GLN A 513 11.54 -7.40 16.79
CA GLN A 513 11.57 -8.18 18.04
C GLN A 513 11.01 -7.42 19.23
N ASN A 514 10.77 -6.09 19.09
CA ASN A 514 10.25 -5.26 20.17
C ASN A 514 8.73 -5.18 20.10
N PHE A 515 8.04 -5.79 21.06
CA PHE A 515 6.57 -5.81 21.04
C PHE A 515 5.96 -4.40 20.99
N THR A 516 6.57 -3.43 21.67
CA THR A 516 6.07 -2.03 21.64
C THR A 516 6.13 -1.45 20.24
N ASP A 517 7.22 -1.64 19.49
CA ASP A 517 7.31 -1.19 18.09
C ASP A 517 6.29 -1.92 17.22
N MET A 518 6.11 -3.23 17.44
CA MET A 518 5.17 -4.04 16.66
C MET A 518 3.70 -3.66 16.88
N LYS A 519 3.35 -3.08 18.03
CA LYS A 519 2.02 -2.50 18.26
C LYS A 519 1.68 -1.39 17.26
N TYR A 520 2.67 -0.61 16.87
CA TYR A 520 2.55 0.41 15.82
C TYR A 520 2.67 -0.20 14.42
N ALA A 521 3.65 -1.07 14.22
CA ALA A 521 3.98 -1.65 12.90
C ALA A 521 2.80 -2.34 12.19
N HIS A 522 1.90 -2.96 12.93
CA HIS A 522 0.71 -3.59 12.36
C HIS A 522 -0.41 -2.60 12.02
N ASP A 523 -0.42 -1.40 12.60
CA ASP A 523 -1.51 -0.45 12.40
C ASP A 523 -1.37 0.33 11.08
N PRO A 524 -2.39 0.34 10.20
CA PRO A 524 -2.34 1.04 8.92
C PRO A 524 -2.16 2.56 9.04
N ASN A 525 -2.64 3.18 10.13
CA ASN A 525 -2.45 4.62 10.35
C ASN A 525 -0.98 4.95 10.61
N PHE A 526 -0.28 4.09 11.37
CA PHE A 526 1.16 4.21 11.55
C PHE A 526 1.91 4.05 10.22
N LYS A 527 1.52 3.06 9.41
CA LYS A 527 2.13 2.83 8.10
C LYS A 527 1.97 4.04 7.17
N PHE A 528 0.80 4.66 7.18
CA PHE A 528 0.54 5.89 6.43
C PHE A 528 1.47 7.03 6.88
N VAL A 529 1.54 7.33 8.19
CA VAL A 529 2.36 8.43 8.72
C VAL A 529 3.85 8.19 8.46
N ALA A 530 4.35 6.98 8.73
CA ALA A 530 5.75 6.63 8.48
C ALA A 530 6.12 6.76 6.98
N SER A 531 5.28 6.26 6.08
CA SER A 531 5.51 6.36 4.64
C SER A 531 5.44 7.80 4.14
N ARG A 532 4.51 8.62 4.69
CA ARG A 532 4.42 10.04 4.38
C ARG A 532 5.65 10.81 4.85
N ALA A 533 6.17 10.50 6.03
CA ALA A 533 7.39 11.10 6.55
C ALA A 533 8.62 10.77 5.68
N ILE A 534 8.74 9.52 5.21
CA ILE A 534 9.78 9.09 4.27
C ILE A 534 9.63 9.86 2.95
N TYR A 535 8.42 9.93 2.37
CA TYR A 535 8.15 10.70 1.16
C TYR A 535 8.56 12.16 1.28
N LYS A 536 8.18 12.84 2.37
CA LYS A 536 8.53 14.24 2.63
C LYS A 536 10.04 14.45 2.70
N ALA A 537 10.73 13.57 3.40
CA ALA A 537 12.20 13.62 3.50
C ALA A 537 12.88 13.41 2.14
N MET A 538 12.41 12.45 1.32
CA MET A 538 12.92 12.23 -0.03
C MET A 538 12.71 13.44 -0.92
N LEU A 539 11.51 14.02 -0.92
CA LEU A 539 11.21 15.22 -1.72
C LEU A 539 12.13 16.39 -1.34
N ARG A 540 12.28 16.66 -0.04
CA ARG A 540 13.18 17.72 0.45
C ARG A 540 14.64 17.44 0.10
N TYR A 541 15.06 16.19 0.22
CA TYR A 541 16.43 15.80 -0.12
C TYR A 541 16.71 15.98 -1.63
N VAL A 542 15.80 15.52 -2.50
CA VAL A 542 15.92 15.73 -3.95
C VAL A 542 15.97 17.21 -4.28
N ALA A 543 15.06 18.01 -3.72
CA ALA A 543 15.07 19.46 -3.92
C ALA A 543 16.40 20.11 -3.49
N GLN A 544 16.98 19.67 -2.37
CA GLN A 544 18.27 20.13 -1.89
C GLN A 544 19.40 19.78 -2.87
N MET A 545 19.38 18.56 -3.43
CA MET A 545 20.38 18.14 -4.42
C MET A 545 20.33 18.94 -5.72
N HIS A 546 19.18 19.62 -6.00
CA HIS A 546 18.95 20.47 -7.18
C HIS A 546 18.86 21.98 -6.87
N ARG A 547 19.19 22.40 -5.64
CA ARG A 547 19.06 23.82 -5.18
C ARG A 547 17.65 24.38 -5.35
N GLN A 548 16.63 23.58 -5.08
CA GLN A 548 15.22 23.91 -5.23
C GLN A 548 14.46 23.87 -3.91
N GLU A 549 15.15 24.00 -2.77
CA GLU A 549 14.59 23.86 -1.42
C GLU A 549 13.43 24.84 -1.16
N ASP A 550 13.52 26.04 -1.70
CA ASP A 550 12.50 27.08 -1.57
C ASP A 550 11.21 26.78 -2.35
N ASN A 551 11.26 25.82 -3.28
CA ASN A 551 10.13 25.45 -4.15
C ASN A 551 9.40 24.19 -3.69
N VAL A 552 9.76 23.61 -2.54
CA VAL A 552 9.17 22.35 -2.06
C VAL A 552 7.74 22.56 -1.58
N VAL A 553 6.81 21.83 -2.17
CA VAL A 553 5.41 21.76 -1.73
C VAL A 553 5.07 20.29 -1.44
N ILE A 554 4.57 20.01 -0.24
CA ILE A 554 4.13 18.66 0.13
C ILE A 554 2.71 18.44 -0.41
N GLN A 555 2.46 17.26 -0.99
CA GLN A 555 1.12 16.88 -1.44
C GLN A 555 0.11 16.94 -0.28
N PRO A 556 -1.18 17.28 -0.54
CA PRO A 556 -2.20 17.40 0.50
C PRO A 556 -2.54 16.06 1.17
N LEU A 557 -3.26 16.11 2.28
CA LEU A 557 -3.97 14.96 2.84
C LEU A 557 -5.25 14.66 2.03
N PRO A 558 -5.77 13.41 2.09
CA PRO A 558 -7.06 13.07 1.49
C PRO A 558 -8.18 13.98 1.98
N VAL A 559 -9.15 14.27 1.12
CA VAL A 559 -10.34 15.05 1.50
C VAL A 559 -11.20 14.28 2.51
N ASN A 560 -12.04 14.99 3.24
CA ASN A 560 -13.02 14.42 4.16
C ASN A 560 -14.44 14.90 3.82
N SER A 561 -15.45 14.39 4.52
CA SER A 561 -16.87 14.82 4.39
C SER A 561 -17.40 14.70 2.95
N LEU A 562 -16.98 13.69 2.19
CA LEU A 562 -17.45 13.48 0.84
C LEU A 562 -18.92 13.11 0.81
N SER A 563 -19.68 13.77 -0.06
CA SER A 563 -21.06 13.43 -0.36
C SER A 563 -21.34 13.41 -1.87
N ALA A 564 -22.22 12.52 -2.30
CA ALA A 564 -22.73 12.39 -3.65
C ALA A 564 -24.26 12.36 -3.58
N VAL A 565 -24.90 13.49 -3.86
CA VAL A 565 -26.34 13.69 -3.69
C VAL A 565 -26.99 14.03 -5.02
N LEU A 566 -28.04 13.30 -5.37
CA LEU A 566 -28.84 13.56 -6.58
C LEU A 566 -29.56 14.90 -6.49
N LEU A 567 -29.56 15.67 -7.55
CA LEU A 567 -30.31 16.93 -7.62
C LEU A 567 -31.80 16.63 -7.93
N LYS A 568 -32.70 17.12 -7.07
CA LYS A 568 -34.12 16.90 -7.20
C LYS A 568 -34.63 17.35 -8.59
N GLY A 569 -35.36 16.48 -9.25
CA GLY A 569 -35.93 16.74 -10.58
C GLY A 569 -34.89 16.84 -11.71
N LYS A 570 -33.68 16.35 -11.50
CA LYS A 570 -32.61 16.37 -12.50
C LYS A 570 -31.83 15.06 -12.52
N ASN A 571 -31.40 14.63 -13.71
CA ASN A 571 -30.48 13.52 -13.84
C ASN A 571 -29.05 14.04 -13.64
N GLN A 572 -28.74 14.52 -12.44
CA GLN A 572 -27.46 15.09 -12.06
C GLN A 572 -27.14 14.73 -10.62
N VAL A 573 -25.86 14.55 -10.34
CA VAL A 573 -25.31 14.41 -9.00
C VAL A 573 -24.54 15.68 -8.63
N GLN A 574 -24.66 16.12 -7.38
CA GLN A 574 -23.79 17.10 -6.78
C GLN A 574 -22.83 16.38 -5.82
N LEU A 575 -21.55 16.49 -6.10
CA LEU A 575 -20.49 16.05 -5.21
C LEU A 575 -20.04 17.24 -4.38
N THR A 576 -19.82 17.03 -3.07
CA THR A 576 -19.21 18.03 -2.17
C THR A 576 -18.24 17.35 -1.21
N TRP A 577 -17.21 18.05 -0.78
CA TRP A 577 -16.20 17.57 0.17
C TRP A 577 -15.57 18.73 0.92
N GLN A 578 -14.74 18.40 1.92
CA GLN A 578 -13.95 19.37 2.66
C GLN A 578 -12.45 19.04 2.55
N PRO A 579 -11.55 20.04 2.50
CA PRO A 579 -10.12 19.81 2.62
C PRO A 579 -9.75 19.33 4.02
N THR A 580 -8.74 18.45 4.11
CA THR A 580 -8.12 18.07 5.37
C THR A 580 -6.85 18.91 5.55
N LEU A 581 -6.75 19.64 6.66
CA LEU A 581 -5.55 20.40 6.98
C LEU A 581 -4.49 19.47 7.58
N ASP A 582 -3.25 19.64 7.14
CA ASP A 582 -2.10 18.92 7.67
C ASP A 582 -1.42 19.77 8.76
N SER A 583 -1.52 19.35 10.02
CA SER A 583 -0.89 20.05 11.14
C SER A 583 0.64 19.94 11.14
N LEU A 584 1.20 18.98 10.41
CA LEU A 584 2.64 18.75 10.30
C LEU A 584 3.27 19.49 9.12
N GLU A 585 2.45 19.98 8.14
CA GLU A 585 2.96 20.51 6.87
C GLU A 585 2.18 21.72 6.38
N VAL A 586 2.74 22.90 6.60
CA VAL A 586 2.11 24.16 6.22
C VAL A 586 1.96 24.34 4.68
N THR A 587 2.77 23.66 3.86
CA THR A 587 2.70 23.71 2.40
C THR A 587 1.68 22.74 1.81
N ALA A 588 1.15 21.79 2.60
CA ALA A 588 0.23 20.76 2.15
C ALA A 588 -1.23 21.24 1.99
N ILE A 589 -1.42 22.51 1.65
CA ILE A 589 -2.75 23.09 1.45
C ILE A 589 -3.24 22.74 0.04
N PRO A 590 -4.45 22.16 -0.10
CA PRO A 590 -5.05 21.93 -1.41
C PRO A 590 -5.30 23.23 -2.17
N THR A 591 -4.94 23.27 -3.44
CA THR A 591 -5.24 24.38 -4.38
C THR A 591 -6.25 23.98 -5.45
N ASP A 592 -6.42 22.69 -5.68
CA ASP A 592 -7.40 22.10 -6.60
C ASP A 592 -7.80 20.71 -6.14
N TYR A 593 -8.71 20.08 -6.86
CA TYR A 593 -9.16 18.71 -6.60
C TYR A 593 -9.40 17.99 -7.92
N ILE A 594 -9.25 16.66 -7.89
CA ILE A 594 -9.55 15.80 -9.02
C ILE A 594 -10.65 14.81 -8.62
N VAL A 595 -11.71 14.74 -9.43
CA VAL A 595 -12.82 13.82 -9.26
C VAL A 595 -12.68 12.69 -10.27
N TYR A 596 -12.60 11.47 -9.78
CA TYR A 596 -12.60 10.26 -10.59
C TYR A 596 -13.99 9.64 -10.62
N THR A 597 -14.41 9.19 -11.80
CA THR A 597 -15.73 8.61 -12.03
C THR A 597 -15.62 7.23 -12.65
N LYS A 598 -16.46 6.29 -12.20
CA LYS A 598 -16.65 5.00 -12.87
C LYS A 598 -18.13 4.59 -12.90
N GLU A 599 -18.54 3.84 -13.91
CA GLU A 599 -19.74 3.01 -13.81
C GLU A 599 -19.43 1.78 -12.94
N ALA A 600 -20.44 1.27 -12.23
CA ALA A 600 -20.24 0.07 -11.39
C ALA A 600 -19.69 -1.11 -12.20
N GLY A 601 -18.73 -1.85 -11.61
CA GLY A 601 -18.05 -2.97 -12.25
C GLY A 601 -16.98 -2.59 -13.27
N LYS A 602 -16.70 -1.28 -13.44
CA LYS A 602 -15.63 -0.78 -14.32
C LYS A 602 -14.51 -0.13 -13.51
N ASP A 603 -13.45 0.30 -14.20
CA ASP A 603 -12.38 1.10 -13.63
C ASP A 603 -12.75 2.58 -13.58
N PHE A 604 -12.01 3.36 -12.77
CA PHE A 604 -12.11 4.81 -12.78
C PHE A 604 -11.49 5.40 -14.05
N ASP A 605 -12.03 6.56 -14.45
CA ASP A 605 -11.48 7.38 -15.53
C ASP A 605 -10.17 8.09 -15.10
N ASN A 606 -9.61 8.92 -15.98
CA ASN A 606 -8.39 9.68 -15.70
C ASN A 606 -8.63 10.94 -14.85
N GLY A 607 -9.85 11.17 -14.39
CA GLY A 607 -10.25 12.24 -13.49
C GLY A 607 -10.52 13.59 -14.15
N GLN A 608 -11.31 14.42 -13.46
CA GLN A 608 -11.68 15.77 -13.86
C GLN A 608 -11.28 16.79 -12.79
N LEU A 609 -10.54 17.85 -13.17
CA LEU A 609 -10.18 18.95 -12.28
C LEU A 609 -11.39 19.85 -11.96
N THR A 610 -11.44 20.34 -10.72
CA THR A 610 -12.56 21.17 -10.23
C THR A 610 -12.27 22.67 -10.25
N LYS A 611 -11.05 23.08 -10.62
CA LYS A 611 -10.59 24.48 -10.66
C LYS A 611 -10.72 25.16 -9.29
N GLY A 612 -10.20 24.48 -8.26
CA GLY A 612 -10.17 24.97 -6.88
C GLY A 612 -11.51 24.87 -6.11
N LYS A 613 -12.57 24.33 -6.72
CA LYS A 613 -13.86 24.20 -6.05
C LYS A 613 -13.93 22.91 -5.23
N THR A 614 -14.56 22.98 -4.08
CA THR A 614 -14.89 21.83 -3.20
C THR A 614 -16.23 21.19 -3.54
N SER A 615 -16.69 21.37 -4.77
CA SER A 615 -17.91 20.77 -5.29
C SER A 615 -17.86 20.62 -6.81
N LEU A 616 -18.57 19.61 -7.32
CA LEU A 616 -18.72 19.35 -8.74
C LEU A 616 -20.12 18.81 -9.02
N THR A 617 -20.77 19.32 -10.07
CA THR A 617 -22.05 18.76 -10.54
C THR A 617 -21.84 18.05 -11.86
N LEU A 618 -22.26 16.78 -11.93
CA LEU A 618 -22.11 15.92 -13.10
C LEU A 618 -23.46 15.46 -13.64
N PRO A 619 -23.65 15.38 -14.97
CA PRO A 619 -24.80 14.75 -15.57
C PRO A 619 -24.73 13.23 -15.41
N LEU A 620 -25.89 12.57 -15.25
CA LEU A 620 -26.01 11.11 -15.14
C LEU A 620 -26.98 10.57 -16.19
N GLU A 621 -26.74 9.34 -16.63
CA GLU A 621 -27.74 8.58 -17.36
C GLU A 621 -28.68 7.87 -16.38
N ALA A 622 -30.00 8.01 -16.58
CA ALA A 622 -30.98 7.34 -15.75
C ALA A 622 -30.90 5.81 -15.94
N GLY A 623 -30.94 5.08 -14.84
CA GLY A 623 -30.84 3.62 -14.81
C GLY A 623 -29.42 3.08 -14.75
N LYS A 624 -28.40 3.95 -14.56
CA LYS A 624 -27.01 3.55 -14.38
C LYS A 624 -26.48 3.88 -12.97
N HIS A 625 -25.57 3.06 -12.49
CA HIS A 625 -24.80 3.26 -11.27
C HIS A 625 -23.50 4.00 -11.58
N TYR A 626 -23.18 5.01 -10.79
CA TYR A 626 -21.93 5.73 -10.85
C TYR A 626 -21.26 5.77 -9.49
N ASN A 627 -19.94 5.64 -9.50
CA ASN A 627 -19.11 5.74 -8.31
C ASN A 627 -18.09 6.85 -8.49
N PHE A 628 -17.80 7.54 -7.38
CA PHE A 628 -16.93 8.71 -7.36
C PHE A 628 -15.94 8.61 -6.20
N LYS A 629 -14.73 9.08 -6.45
CA LYS A 629 -13.73 9.38 -5.42
C LYS A 629 -13.07 10.70 -5.75
N VAL A 630 -12.53 11.36 -4.73
CA VAL A 630 -11.91 12.68 -4.86
C VAL A 630 -10.52 12.63 -4.26
N ALA A 631 -9.55 13.24 -4.93
CA ALA A 631 -8.24 13.51 -4.36
C ALA A 631 -7.98 15.01 -4.32
N ALA A 632 -7.29 15.47 -3.28
CA ALA A 632 -6.83 16.84 -3.15
C ALA A 632 -5.53 17.03 -3.93
N LEU A 633 -5.32 18.20 -4.49
CA LEU A 633 -4.22 18.51 -5.39
C LEU A 633 -3.59 19.86 -5.03
N ASN A 634 -2.26 19.94 -5.11
CA ASN A 634 -1.48 21.18 -5.12
C ASN A 634 -0.25 21.05 -6.03
N ALA A 635 0.64 22.04 -6.03
CA ALA A 635 1.85 22.02 -6.83
C ALA A 635 2.80 20.85 -6.49
N GLY A 636 2.73 20.29 -5.28
CA GLY A 636 3.53 19.15 -4.82
C GLY A 636 3.00 17.81 -5.29
N GLY A 637 1.74 17.74 -5.72
CA GLY A 637 1.13 16.51 -6.21
C GLY A 637 -0.27 16.27 -5.69
N GLU A 638 -0.72 15.02 -5.83
CA GLU A 638 -2.04 14.51 -5.51
C GLU A 638 -2.02 13.71 -4.20
N SER A 639 -3.02 13.90 -3.34
CA SER A 639 -3.24 13.06 -2.15
C SER A 639 -3.58 11.61 -2.52
N LEU A 640 -3.54 10.69 -1.56
CA LEU A 640 -4.31 9.45 -1.70
C LEU A 640 -5.80 9.81 -1.86
N PRO A 641 -6.59 8.98 -2.56
CA PRO A 641 -8.00 9.28 -2.80
C PRO A 641 -8.84 9.16 -1.52
N SER A 642 -10.02 9.81 -1.54
CA SER A 642 -11.08 9.63 -0.55
C SER A 642 -11.68 8.22 -0.59
N GLU A 643 -12.61 7.98 0.31
CA GLU A 643 -13.61 6.91 0.17
C GLU A 643 -14.37 7.01 -1.15
N THR A 644 -14.99 5.90 -1.57
CA THR A 644 -15.84 5.85 -2.77
C THR A 644 -17.29 6.15 -2.40
N MET A 645 -17.94 7.09 -3.10
CA MET A 645 -19.38 7.32 -3.03
C MET A 645 -20.08 6.78 -4.27
N ALA A 646 -21.27 6.21 -4.07
CA ALA A 646 -22.06 5.62 -5.13
C ALA A 646 -23.40 6.30 -5.26
N VAL A 647 -23.89 6.47 -6.49
CA VAL A 647 -25.26 6.97 -6.77
C VAL A 647 -25.95 6.15 -7.83
N PHE A 648 -27.28 6.15 -7.76
CA PHE A 648 -28.12 5.60 -8.82
C PHE A 648 -29.29 6.55 -9.10
N CYS A 649 -29.35 7.04 -10.33
CA CYS A 649 -30.44 7.88 -10.81
C CYS A 649 -31.54 6.99 -11.42
N ALA A 650 -32.60 6.75 -10.68
CA ALA A 650 -33.73 5.94 -11.17
C ALA A 650 -34.42 6.55 -12.40
N LYS A 651 -35.03 5.71 -13.25
CA LYS A 651 -35.81 6.12 -14.42
C LYS A 651 -37.00 6.93 -13.95
N GLY A 652 -37.40 7.68 -13.50
CA GLY A 652 -38.52 8.46 -12.95
C GLY A 652 -38.09 9.48 -11.92
N HIS A 653 -36.81 9.57 -11.65
CA HIS A 653 -36.26 10.54 -10.70
C HIS A 653 -36.52 11.99 -11.13
N ARG A 654 -36.43 12.26 -12.44
CA ARG A 654 -36.69 13.59 -13.03
C ARG A 654 -38.10 14.07 -12.83
N GLU A 655 -39.07 13.16 -12.83
CA GLU A 655 -40.50 13.44 -12.58
C GLU A 655 -40.84 13.56 -11.08
N GLY A 656 -39.86 13.33 -10.18
CA GLY A 656 -40.06 13.38 -8.73
C GLY A 656 -40.84 12.19 -8.14
N ASN A 657 -41.02 11.12 -8.92
CA ASN A 657 -41.83 9.96 -8.53
C ASN A 657 -41.01 8.84 -7.85
N ALA A 658 -39.70 8.90 -7.90
CA ALA A 658 -38.82 7.88 -7.31
C ALA A 658 -38.54 8.22 -5.84
N PRO A 659 -38.83 7.31 -4.89
CA PRO A 659 -38.34 7.46 -3.53
C PRO A 659 -36.81 7.45 -3.53
N GLU A 660 -36.16 8.23 -2.66
CA GLU A 660 -34.73 8.32 -2.56
C GLU A 660 -34.23 7.68 -1.26
N ILE A 661 -33.19 6.85 -1.36
CA ILE A 661 -32.51 6.23 -0.23
C ILE A 661 -31.15 6.91 -0.06
N LEU A 662 -30.77 7.20 1.19
CA LEU A 662 -29.44 7.66 1.53
C LEU A 662 -28.63 6.50 2.10
N VAL A 663 -27.49 6.19 1.48
CA VAL A 663 -26.50 5.26 2.03
C VAL A 663 -25.39 6.08 2.72
N VAL A 664 -25.17 5.81 4.00
CA VAL A 664 -24.16 6.50 4.82
C VAL A 664 -23.01 5.56 5.12
N ASN A 665 -21.80 5.92 4.67
CA ASN A 665 -20.60 5.21 5.09
C ASN A 665 -20.22 5.62 6.52
N GLY A 666 -20.30 4.70 7.46
CA GLY A 666 -19.85 4.85 8.85
C GLY A 666 -18.62 3.99 9.18
N PHE A 667 -18.09 3.22 8.22
CA PHE A 667 -16.97 2.31 8.42
C PHE A 667 -15.65 2.93 7.97
N TYR A 668 -14.87 3.44 8.92
CA TYR A 668 -13.56 4.09 8.71
C TYR A 668 -12.42 3.40 9.43
N ARG A 669 -12.71 2.39 10.26
CA ARG A 669 -11.70 1.73 11.06
C ARG A 669 -10.60 1.14 10.20
N LEU A 670 -9.36 1.50 10.55
CA LEU A 670 -8.10 0.89 10.17
C LEU A 670 -7.35 0.59 11.45
N SER A 671 -6.97 -0.66 11.68
CA SER A 671 -6.33 -1.03 12.95
C SER A 671 -5.43 -2.23 12.82
N GLY A 672 -4.42 -2.31 13.68
CA GLY A 672 -3.68 -3.54 13.93
C GLY A 672 -4.52 -4.58 14.67
N PRO A 673 -3.95 -5.79 14.90
CA PRO A 673 -4.62 -6.88 15.60
C PRO A 673 -4.87 -6.61 17.09
N ALA A 674 -5.79 -7.39 17.67
CA ALA A 674 -5.99 -7.43 19.13
C ALA A 674 -4.69 -7.76 19.85
N ARG A 675 -4.47 -7.14 21.02
CA ARG A 675 -3.24 -7.27 21.81
C ARG A 675 -3.49 -8.11 23.07
N VAL A 676 -2.52 -8.96 23.38
CA VAL A 676 -2.37 -9.61 24.69
C VAL A 676 -1.21 -8.94 25.38
N GLU A 677 -1.47 -8.26 26.49
CA GLU A 677 -0.43 -7.56 27.26
C GLU A 677 -0.76 -7.70 28.76
N THR A 678 -0.08 -8.66 29.40
CA THR A 678 -0.19 -8.95 30.84
C THR A 678 1.18 -8.95 31.49
N ALA A 679 1.24 -9.24 32.80
CA ALA A 679 2.52 -9.38 33.50
C ALA A 679 3.41 -10.47 32.86
N ASP A 680 2.81 -11.58 32.43
CA ASP A 680 3.53 -12.77 31.95
C ASP A 680 3.44 -13.00 30.44
N SER A 681 2.57 -12.30 29.72
CA SER A 681 2.28 -12.55 28.30
C SER A 681 2.29 -11.28 27.47
N LEU A 682 2.90 -11.36 26.25
CA LEU A 682 2.90 -10.30 25.24
C LEU A 682 2.60 -10.90 23.86
N GLY A 683 1.78 -10.22 23.06
CA GLY A 683 1.58 -10.63 21.67
C GLY A 683 0.30 -10.13 21.02
N PHE A 684 -0.05 -10.77 19.92
CA PHE A 684 -1.24 -10.49 19.12
C PHE A 684 -2.16 -11.70 19.02
N ASP A 685 -3.45 -11.48 19.29
CA ASP A 685 -4.49 -12.51 19.16
C ASP A 685 -5.29 -12.27 17.87
N LEU A 686 -4.86 -12.93 16.78
CA LEU A 686 -5.55 -12.86 15.49
C LEU A 686 -6.92 -13.52 15.51
N ALA A 687 -7.23 -14.38 16.49
CA ALA A 687 -8.53 -15.02 16.62
C ALA A 687 -9.56 -14.06 17.24
N GLU A 688 -9.12 -13.22 18.19
CA GLU A 688 -9.97 -12.16 18.74
C GLU A 688 -10.22 -11.04 17.73
N ASP A 689 -9.17 -10.54 17.07
CA ASP A 689 -9.30 -9.54 16.01
C ASP A 689 -8.01 -9.51 15.17
N LEU A 690 -8.10 -9.83 13.90
CA LEU A 690 -6.97 -9.68 12.97
C LEU A 690 -6.61 -8.20 12.72
N GLY A 691 -7.51 -7.28 13.07
CA GLY A 691 -7.43 -5.88 12.67
C GLY A 691 -8.10 -5.64 11.31
N VAL A 692 -8.00 -4.41 10.85
CA VAL A 692 -8.57 -4.00 9.55
C VAL A 692 -7.47 -3.34 8.72
N PRO A 693 -6.85 -4.05 7.78
CA PRO A 693 -5.87 -3.48 6.84
C PRO A 693 -6.49 -2.39 5.96
N TYR A 694 -5.66 -1.49 5.43
CA TYR A 694 -6.02 -0.60 4.33
C TYR A 694 -5.97 -1.39 3.02
N ASP A 695 -7.04 -1.33 2.22
CA ASP A 695 -7.21 -2.06 0.96
C ASP A 695 -7.00 -3.57 1.13
N TYR A 696 -5.78 -4.04 1.16
CA TYR A 696 -5.42 -5.44 1.44
C TYR A 696 -4.07 -5.56 2.17
N SER A 697 -3.81 -6.74 2.72
CA SER A 697 -2.52 -7.08 3.32
C SER A 697 -2.06 -8.48 2.95
N THR A 698 -0.75 -8.62 2.68
CA THR A 698 -0.05 -9.90 2.57
C THR A 698 0.96 -10.10 3.72
N ALA A 699 0.90 -9.20 4.74
CA ALA A 699 1.91 -9.13 5.78
C ALA A 699 1.78 -10.19 6.88
N PHE A 700 0.64 -10.87 6.98
CA PHE A 700 0.42 -11.85 8.04
C PHE A 700 0.95 -13.22 7.67
N THR A 701 1.68 -13.84 8.60
CA THR A 701 2.15 -15.23 8.47
C THR A 701 1.22 -16.24 9.11
N GLY A 702 0.59 -15.89 10.24
CA GLY A 702 -0.29 -16.77 10.99
C GLY A 702 -0.36 -16.41 12.48
N LYS A 703 -0.95 -17.28 13.28
CA LYS A 703 -1.15 -17.08 14.72
C LYS A 703 0.18 -17.06 15.48
N GLN A 704 0.29 -16.17 16.45
CA GLN A 704 1.35 -16.26 17.46
C GLN A 704 1.15 -17.50 18.32
N THR A 705 2.23 -18.22 18.62
CA THR A 705 2.20 -19.47 19.39
C THR A 705 2.93 -19.38 20.72
N ASN A 706 3.87 -18.43 20.86
CA ASN A 706 4.57 -18.19 22.12
C ASN A 706 4.32 -16.75 22.60
N PHE A 707 3.61 -16.61 23.70
CA PHE A 707 3.29 -15.33 24.37
C PHE A 707 4.15 -15.08 25.61
N ALA A 708 4.98 -16.03 26.04
CA ALA A 708 5.68 -15.93 27.31
C ALA A 708 6.70 -14.78 27.33
N ARG A 709 6.47 -13.76 28.16
CA ARG A 709 7.37 -12.61 28.34
C ARG A 709 8.76 -13.05 28.80
N SER A 710 8.88 -14.13 29.56
CA SER A 710 10.15 -14.74 29.98
C SER A 710 11.04 -15.20 28.82
N ASP A 711 10.46 -15.41 27.64
CA ASP A 711 11.17 -15.89 26.45
C ASP A 711 11.64 -14.75 25.53
N MET A 712 11.51 -13.52 25.99
CA MET A 712 12.04 -12.35 25.30
C MET A 712 13.56 -12.45 25.10
N GLY A 713 14.02 -12.28 23.89
CA GLY A 713 15.43 -12.38 23.50
C GLY A 713 15.92 -13.80 23.25
N ARG A 714 15.10 -14.83 23.38
CA ARG A 714 15.39 -16.17 22.86
C ARG A 714 15.27 -16.18 21.33
N SER A 715 15.71 -17.25 20.69
CA SER A 715 15.66 -17.45 19.24
C SER A 715 14.86 -18.68 18.83
N GLY A 716 14.40 -18.71 17.59
CA GLY A 716 13.64 -19.82 16.99
C GLY A 716 12.29 -20.02 17.66
N ILE A 717 11.84 -21.26 17.79
CA ILE A 717 10.53 -21.65 18.34
C ILE A 717 10.35 -21.27 19.82
N HIS A 718 11.42 -20.90 20.49
CA HIS A 718 11.41 -20.47 21.89
C HIS A 718 11.44 -18.93 22.04
N SER A 719 11.36 -18.18 20.95
CA SER A 719 11.32 -16.71 21.04
C SER A 719 9.92 -16.22 21.38
N LEU A 720 9.85 -15.15 22.18
CA LEU A 720 8.62 -14.43 22.37
C LEU A 720 8.11 -13.93 20.98
N GLY A 721 6.83 -14.10 20.72
CA GLY A 721 6.20 -13.71 19.47
C GLY A 721 6.27 -14.77 18.37
N TYR A 722 6.96 -15.90 18.58
CA TYR A 722 7.04 -16.96 17.57
C TYR A 722 5.65 -17.37 17.07
N GLY A 723 5.50 -17.50 15.75
CA GLY A 723 4.21 -17.71 15.09
C GLY A 723 4.23 -18.83 14.06
N SER A 724 3.04 -19.13 13.59
CA SER A 724 2.74 -20.10 12.54
C SER A 724 2.74 -19.46 11.14
N SER A 725 2.43 -20.25 10.10
CA SER A 725 2.56 -19.85 8.69
C SER A 725 1.31 -20.10 7.83
N GLU A 726 0.14 -20.33 8.43
CA GLU A 726 -1.09 -20.68 7.71
C GLU A 726 -1.69 -19.54 6.86
N LEU A 727 -1.25 -18.31 7.08
CA LEU A 727 -1.65 -17.14 6.30
C LEU A 727 -0.61 -16.71 5.26
N VAL A 728 0.55 -17.36 5.21
CA VAL A 728 1.60 -17.05 4.22
C VAL A 728 1.06 -17.19 2.79
N GLY A 729 1.26 -16.16 1.99
CA GLY A 729 0.81 -16.11 0.60
C GLY A 729 -0.67 -15.79 0.40
N LYS A 730 -1.44 -15.61 1.48
CA LYS A 730 -2.82 -15.17 1.40
C LYS A 730 -2.91 -13.65 1.33
N VAL A 731 -3.68 -13.18 0.36
CA VAL A 731 -4.13 -11.79 0.32
C VAL A 731 -5.35 -11.66 1.24
N ILE A 732 -5.27 -10.75 2.21
CA ILE A 732 -6.34 -10.50 3.18
C ILE A 732 -6.92 -9.12 2.87
N ALA A 733 -8.13 -9.11 2.31
CA ALA A 733 -8.85 -7.87 2.06
C ALA A 733 -9.19 -7.16 3.37
N GLY A 734 -8.98 -5.85 3.40
CA GLY A 734 -9.30 -4.94 4.48
C GLY A 734 -10.39 -3.94 4.11
N ASN A 735 -10.32 -2.74 4.69
CA ASN A 735 -11.24 -1.67 4.35
C ASN A 735 -10.77 -0.96 3.07
N ARG A 736 -11.58 -1.06 2.01
CA ARG A 736 -11.41 -0.39 0.72
C ARG A 736 -12.19 0.90 0.62
N PHE A 737 -12.96 1.23 1.63
CA PHE A 737 -13.84 2.40 1.68
C PHE A 737 -14.85 2.46 0.53
N ASP A 738 -15.37 1.31 0.09
CA ASP A 738 -16.26 1.15 -1.05
C ASP A 738 -17.58 0.41 -0.71
N GLY A 739 -17.88 0.19 0.57
CA GLY A 739 -19.09 -0.52 1.04
C GLY A 739 -20.39 0.06 0.47
N VAL A 740 -20.44 1.36 0.24
CA VAL A 740 -21.61 2.04 -0.37
C VAL A 740 -21.94 1.53 -1.78
N GLU A 741 -20.95 1.03 -2.52
CA GLU A 741 -21.11 0.46 -3.86
C GLU A 741 -21.95 -0.83 -3.81
N ILE A 742 -21.68 -1.70 -2.83
CA ILE A 742 -22.40 -2.96 -2.60
C ILE A 742 -23.83 -2.69 -2.15
N HIS A 743 -24.03 -1.77 -1.21
CA HIS A 743 -25.35 -1.39 -0.74
C HIS A 743 -26.20 -0.77 -1.86
N THR A 744 -25.63 0.20 -2.61
CA THR A 744 -26.29 0.85 -3.74
C THR A 744 -26.73 -0.17 -4.79
N SER A 745 -25.86 -1.08 -5.19
CA SER A 745 -26.19 -2.12 -6.18
C SER A 745 -27.24 -3.09 -5.65
N SER A 746 -27.18 -3.47 -4.38
CA SER A 746 -28.17 -4.36 -3.76
C SER A 746 -29.54 -3.71 -3.65
N ILE A 747 -29.61 -2.43 -3.27
CA ILE A 747 -30.85 -1.63 -3.21
C ILE A 747 -31.51 -1.58 -4.60
N THR A 748 -30.76 -1.22 -5.62
CA THR A 748 -31.31 -0.98 -6.96
C THR A 748 -31.61 -2.27 -7.71
N ASN A 749 -30.86 -3.35 -7.47
CA ASN A 749 -31.19 -4.69 -7.95
C ASN A 749 -32.46 -5.23 -7.30
N ALA A 750 -32.72 -4.88 -6.04
CA ALA A 750 -33.93 -5.26 -5.31
C ALA A 750 -35.16 -4.39 -5.69
N MET A 751 -34.97 -3.09 -5.94
CA MET A 751 -36.00 -2.12 -6.20
C MET A 751 -35.54 -1.08 -7.26
N PRO A 752 -35.64 -1.37 -8.57
CA PRO A 752 -35.06 -0.52 -9.64
C PRO A 752 -35.67 0.89 -9.75
N ASN A 753 -36.80 1.13 -9.10
CA ASN A 753 -37.48 2.44 -9.15
C ASN A 753 -37.05 3.39 -8.02
N VAL A 754 -36.05 2.99 -7.21
CA VAL A 754 -35.54 3.80 -6.09
C VAL A 754 -34.30 4.53 -6.55
N ALA A 755 -34.22 5.81 -6.25
CA ALA A 755 -32.97 6.58 -6.42
C ALA A 755 -32.09 6.42 -5.19
N VAL A 756 -30.76 6.46 -5.39
CA VAL A 756 -29.79 6.34 -4.28
C VAL A 756 -28.79 7.48 -4.33
N SER A 757 -28.63 8.13 -3.19
CA SER A 757 -27.54 9.06 -2.87
C SER A 757 -26.65 8.47 -1.78
N SER A 758 -25.40 8.89 -1.67
CA SER A 758 -24.50 8.42 -0.60
C SER A 758 -23.63 9.53 -0.03
N MET A 759 -23.15 9.33 1.20
CA MET A 759 -22.22 10.24 1.85
C MET A 759 -21.45 9.59 3.01
N GLY A 760 -20.33 10.18 3.39
CA GLY A 760 -19.60 9.82 4.61
C GLY A 760 -20.32 10.32 5.86
N ARG A 761 -20.01 9.72 7.01
CA ARG A 761 -20.66 10.04 8.30
C ARG A 761 -20.46 11.48 8.74
N GLU A 762 -19.37 12.15 8.38
CA GLU A 762 -19.12 13.55 8.70
C GLU A 762 -20.08 14.47 7.91
N ALA A 763 -20.26 14.19 6.61
CA ALA A 763 -21.24 14.90 5.79
C ALA A 763 -22.67 14.63 6.26
N PHE A 764 -22.98 13.40 6.67
CA PHE A 764 -24.26 13.02 7.25
C PHE A 764 -24.55 13.79 8.55
N ALA A 765 -23.57 13.91 9.44
CA ALA A 765 -23.68 14.65 10.69
C ALA A 765 -23.98 16.15 10.50
N ALA A 766 -23.66 16.71 9.33
CA ALA A 766 -23.89 18.11 9.00
C ALA A 766 -25.27 18.39 8.36
N LEU A 767 -26.10 17.37 8.09
CA LEU A 767 -27.41 17.56 7.47
C LEU A 767 -28.39 18.27 8.42
N THR A 768 -29.21 19.16 7.87
CA THR A 768 -30.32 19.76 8.63
C THR A 768 -31.51 18.77 8.73
N PRO A 769 -32.36 18.90 9.74
CA PRO A 769 -33.58 18.09 9.85
C PRO A 769 -34.48 18.12 8.60
N GLU A 770 -34.48 19.24 7.86
CA GLU A 770 -35.27 19.39 6.65
C GLU A 770 -34.63 18.62 5.47
N GLN A 771 -33.32 18.57 5.39
CA GLN A 771 -32.62 17.78 4.39
C GLN A 771 -32.80 16.26 4.59
N LEU A 772 -32.91 15.83 5.85
CA LEU A 772 -33.18 14.42 6.17
C LEU A 772 -34.54 13.93 5.66
N LYS A 773 -35.57 14.78 5.68
CA LYS A 773 -36.97 14.43 5.27
C LYS A 773 -37.07 14.00 3.80
N ARG A 774 -36.10 14.35 2.95
CA ARG A 774 -36.21 13.96 1.53
C ARG A 774 -36.02 12.46 1.32
N PHE A 775 -35.31 11.78 2.24
CA PHE A 775 -34.98 10.37 2.10
C PHE A 775 -36.10 9.49 2.66
N ALA A 776 -36.43 8.43 1.91
CA ALA A 776 -37.43 7.43 2.33
C ALA A 776 -36.79 6.42 3.32
N VAL A 777 -35.52 6.15 3.19
CA VAL A 777 -34.72 5.26 4.07
C VAL A 777 -33.32 5.85 4.24
N ILE A 778 -32.77 5.74 5.43
CA ILE A 778 -31.32 5.91 5.67
C ILE A 778 -30.75 4.53 5.96
N ASP A 779 -29.77 4.13 5.15
CA ASP A 779 -28.99 2.89 5.26
C ASP A 779 -27.60 3.24 5.80
N TYR A 780 -27.32 2.91 7.06
CA TYR A 780 -26.09 3.23 7.77
C TYR A 780 -25.17 2.01 7.86
N ILE A 781 -24.03 2.10 7.24
CA ILE A 781 -22.99 1.05 7.19
C ILE A 781 -22.01 1.26 8.36
N ALA A 782 -22.05 0.41 9.37
CA ALA A 782 -21.06 0.42 10.46
C ALA A 782 -19.93 -0.60 10.26
N GLY A 783 -20.10 -1.57 9.36
CA GLY A 783 -19.06 -2.57 9.02
C GLY A 783 -18.45 -3.23 10.26
N GLN A 784 -17.13 -3.11 10.40
CA GLN A 784 -16.37 -3.55 11.59
C GLN A 784 -15.93 -2.38 12.49
N GLU A 785 -16.62 -1.27 12.45
CA GLU A 785 -16.34 -0.10 13.29
C GLU A 785 -16.52 -0.44 14.77
N LYS A 786 -15.50 -0.23 15.59
CA LYS A 786 -15.56 -0.40 17.05
C LYS A 786 -14.50 0.41 17.77
N ASN A 787 -14.78 0.78 19.01
CA ASN A 787 -13.78 1.33 19.92
C ASN A 787 -13.06 0.18 20.64
N ALA A 788 -11.78 0.01 20.36
CA ALA A 788 -10.93 -0.96 21.03
C ALA A 788 -9.67 -0.29 21.57
N ALA A 789 -9.21 -0.69 22.76
CA ALA A 789 -8.04 -0.11 23.41
C ALA A 789 -6.73 -0.26 22.62
N TYR A 790 -6.70 -1.19 21.67
CA TYR A 790 -5.54 -1.39 20.80
C TYR A 790 -5.57 -0.59 19.49
N ASN A 791 -6.64 0.15 19.20
CA ASN A 791 -6.65 1.08 18.08
C ASN A 791 -5.70 2.24 18.35
N LEU A 792 -4.93 2.70 17.38
CA LEU A 792 -4.13 3.93 17.50
C LEU A 792 -4.97 5.19 17.38
N LEU A 793 -6.06 5.13 16.59
CA LEU A 793 -7.05 6.19 16.46
C LEU A 793 -8.37 5.78 17.10
N PRO A 794 -9.17 6.74 17.63
CA PRO A 794 -10.47 6.42 18.18
C PRO A 794 -11.48 6.12 17.05
N TYR A 795 -12.19 5.02 17.19
CA TYR A 795 -13.29 4.61 16.31
C TYR A 795 -14.55 4.32 17.14
N LYS A 796 -15.71 4.42 16.51
CA LYS A 796 -17.00 4.20 17.21
C LYS A 796 -18.04 3.75 16.20
N ALA A 797 -18.72 2.62 16.46
CA ALA A 797 -19.75 2.07 15.57
C ALA A 797 -20.90 3.06 15.29
N LEU A 798 -21.34 3.76 16.34
CA LEU A 798 -22.31 4.85 16.25
C LEU A 798 -21.73 6.09 16.94
N PRO A 799 -20.99 6.97 16.21
CA PRO A 799 -20.52 8.23 16.77
C PRO A 799 -21.68 9.11 17.26
N PRO A 800 -21.52 9.89 18.33
CA PRO A 800 -22.62 10.71 18.90
C PRO A 800 -23.32 11.61 17.88
N ALA A 801 -22.58 12.21 16.94
CA ALA A 801 -23.14 13.06 15.90
C ALA A 801 -24.02 12.27 14.91
N SER A 802 -23.55 11.07 14.46
CA SER A 802 -24.36 10.19 13.61
C SER A 802 -25.60 9.68 14.33
N MET A 803 -25.47 9.28 15.59
CA MET A 803 -26.59 8.84 16.42
C MET A 803 -27.64 9.93 16.61
N ALA A 804 -27.23 11.19 16.84
CA ALA A 804 -28.15 12.32 16.94
C ALA A 804 -28.94 12.57 15.65
N GLN A 805 -28.31 12.38 14.47
CA GLN A 805 -28.98 12.50 13.18
C GLN A 805 -29.98 11.36 12.94
N LEU A 806 -29.58 10.12 13.22
CA LEU A 806 -30.47 8.96 13.13
C LEU A 806 -31.70 9.12 14.05
N LYS A 807 -31.50 9.61 15.28
CA LYS A 807 -32.57 9.93 16.26
C LYS A 807 -33.51 11.03 15.74
N THR A 808 -32.92 12.08 15.15
CA THR A 808 -33.70 13.18 14.56
C THR A 808 -34.59 12.69 13.40
N TYR A 809 -34.00 11.90 12.51
CA TYR A 809 -34.70 11.34 11.35
C TYR A 809 -35.79 10.33 11.78
N GLY A 810 -35.46 9.43 12.72
CA GLY A 810 -36.46 8.47 13.24
C GLY A 810 -37.68 9.14 13.89
N LYS A 811 -37.44 10.20 14.71
CA LYS A 811 -38.55 11.00 15.30
C LYS A 811 -39.42 11.71 14.27
N GLN A 812 -38.96 11.90 13.05
CA GLN A 812 -39.72 12.42 11.91
C GLN A 812 -40.52 11.34 11.17
N GLY A 813 -40.52 10.09 11.67
CA GLY A 813 -41.13 8.93 11.01
C GLY A 813 -40.27 8.31 9.90
N GLY A 814 -38.98 8.60 9.92
CA GLY A 814 -38.02 8.06 8.93
C GLY A 814 -37.72 6.58 9.15
N ALA A 815 -37.42 5.86 8.06
CA ALA A 815 -37.12 4.44 8.10
C ALA A 815 -35.60 4.21 8.10
N LEU A 816 -35.11 3.30 8.97
CA LEU A 816 -33.69 3.07 9.24
C LEU A 816 -33.27 1.63 8.93
N LEU A 817 -32.19 1.48 8.18
CA LEU A 817 -31.40 0.24 8.10
C LEU A 817 -30.04 0.51 8.72
N LEU A 818 -29.63 -0.29 9.70
CA LEU A 818 -28.31 -0.26 10.29
C LEU A 818 -27.67 -1.64 10.17
N SER A 819 -26.43 -1.73 9.71
CA SER A 819 -25.70 -2.99 9.63
C SER A 819 -24.26 -2.86 10.12
N GLY A 820 -23.79 -3.85 10.90
CA GLY A 820 -22.42 -3.86 11.40
C GLY A 820 -22.19 -4.91 12.49
N SER A 821 -20.94 -5.30 12.67
CA SER A 821 -20.52 -6.36 13.60
C SER A 821 -20.63 -5.96 15.08
N TYR A 822 -20.55 -4.65 15.39
CA TYR A 822 -20.37 -4.16 16.76
C TYR A 822 -21.33 -3.02 17.13
N LEU A 823 -22.47 -2.89 16.44
CA LEU A 823 -23.47 -1.84 16.70
C LEU A 823 -23.94 -1.83 18.15
N GLY A 824 -24.18 -3.01 18.71
CA GLY A 824 -24.65 -3.16 20.08
C GLY A 824 -23.55 -3.33 21.10
N THR A 825 -22.55 -4.19 20.84
CA THR A 825 -21.44 -4.45 21.78
C THR A 825 -20.48 -3.29 21.96
N ASP A 826 -20.43 -2.35 21.02
CA ASP A 826 -19.69 -1.07 21.16
C ASP A 826 -20.49 0.01 21.91
N THR A 827 -21.75 -0.25 22.27
CA THR A 827 -22.60 0.63 23.05
C THR A 827 -22.16 0.62 24.52
N LYS A 828 -21.64 1.74 25.03
CA LYS A 828 -21.05 1.83 26.40
C LYS A 828 -21.81 2.79 27.32
N SER A 829 -22.25 3.93 26.78
CA SER A 829 -22.95 4.95 27.56
C SER A 829 -24.46 4.64 27.73
N GLU A 830 -25.09 5.29 28.71
CA GLU A 830 -26.54 5.21 28.92
C GLU A 830 -27.31 5.78 27.73
N GLU A 831 -26.84 6.89 27.17
CA GLU A 831 -27.47 7.52 26.02
C GLU A 831 -27.48 6.59 24.80
N GLU A 832 -26.37 5.87 24.57
CA GLU A 832 -26.25 4.88 23.48
C GLU A 832 -27.21 3.70 23.70
N ARG A 833 -27.29 3.18 24.95
CA ARG A 833 -28.24 2.10 25.30
C ARG A 833 -29.68 2.52 25.10
N LEU A 834 -30.03 3.73 25.53
CA LEU A 834 -31.37 4.28 25.32
C LEU A 834 -31.70 4.46 23.84
N PHE A 835 -30.73 4.88 23.01
CA PHE A 835 -30.92 4.95 21.56
C PHE A 835 -31.21 3.57 20.96
N MET A 836 -30.46 2.55 21.33
CA MET A 836 -30.68 1.17 20.85
C MET A 836 -32.03 0.64 21.29
N ASP A 837 -32.41 0.84 22.53
CA ASP A 837 -33.67 0.36 23.10
C ASP A 837 -34.90 1.16 22.60
N GLU A 838 -34.88 2.48 22.80
CA GLU A 838 -36.05 3.32 22.50
C GLU A 838 -36.29 3.52 21.00
N MET A 839 -35.19 3.71 20.22
CA MET A 839 -35.33 4.02 18.80
C MET A 839 -35.33 2.75 17.93
N LEU A 840 -34.45 1.79 18.23
CA LEU A 840 -34.29 0.61 17.41
C LEU A 840 -35.01 -0.64 17.96
N GLY A 841 -35.43 -0.62 19.24
CA GLY A 841 -36.05 -1.75 19.91
C GLY A 841 -35.15 -2.95 20.13
N VAL A 842 -33.82 -2.71 20.34
CA VAL A 842 -32.83 -3.77 20.43
C VAL A 842 -31.89 -3.61 21.63
N ARG A 843 -31.45 -4.75 22.16
CA ARG A 843 -30.27 -4.82 23.05
C ARG A 843 -29.29 -5.85 22.50
N ALA A 844 -28.00 -5.75 22.87
CA ALA A 844 -26.97 -6.70 22.50
C ALA A 844 -26.41 -7.42 23.75
N PRO A 845 -26.88 -8.62 24.08
CA PRO A 845 -26.41 -9.38 25.25
C PRO A 845 -24.99 -9.95 25.05
N GLY A 846 -24.50 -10.05 23.81
CA GLY A 846 -23.21 -10.62 23.50
C GLY A 846 -22.95 -10.69 22.00
N ARG A 847 -21.99 -11.52 21.63
CA ARG A 847 -21.57 -11.72 20.24
C ARG A 847 -21.33 -13.19 19.92
N VAL A 848 -21.38 -13.52 18.64
CA VAL A 848 -21.00 -14.84 18.07
C VAL A 848 -19.61 -14.70 17.48
N ALA A 849 -18.72 -15.64 17.82
CA ALA A 849 -17.37 -15.70 17.28
C ALA A 849 -17.32 -16.47 15.94
N ASN A 850 -16.28 -16.22 15.13
CA ASN A 850 -16.11 -16.81 13.81
C ASN A 850 -16.09 -18.35 13.82
N ASP A 851 -15.44 -18.96 14.79
CA ASP A 851 -15.32 -20.42 14.92
C ASP A 851 -16.66 -21.12 15.20
N THR A 852 -17.65 -20.37 15.66
CA THR A 852 -19.04 -20.83 15.94
C THR A 852 -20.07 -20.25 14.95
N LEU A 853 -19.65 -19.40 14.00
CA LEU A 853 -20.53 -18.74 13.04
C LEU A 853 -20.86 -19.67 11.86
N GLU A 854 -22.02 -20.30 11.89
CA GLU A 854 -22.54 -21.15 10.80
C GLU A 854 -23.17 -20.36 9.63
N GLY A 855 -23.04 -19.02 9.63
CA GLY A 855 -23.74 -18.11 8.72
C GLY A 855 -25.04 -17.57 9.34
N VAL A 856 -25.79 -16.86 8.52
CA VAL A 856 -27.07 -16.25 8.92
C VAL A 856 -28.22 -16.98 8.27
N TRP A 857 -29.32 -17.14 9.00
CA TRP A 857 -30.57 -17.65 8.49
C TRP A 857 -31.65 -16.55 8.54
N GLY A 858 -32.30 -16.30 7.43
CA GLY A 858 -33.36 -15.31 7.36
C GLY A 858 -34.23 -15.49 6.10
N MET A 859 -35.50 -15.08 6.14
CA MET A 859 -36.43 -15.22 5.00
C MET A 859 -36.49 -16.65 4.43
N ASN A 860 -36.41 -17.65 5.29
CA ASN A 860 -36.41 -19.08 4.95
C ASN A 860 -35.22 -19.55 4.10
N THR A 861 -34.07 -18.86 4.14
CA THR A 861 -32.88 -19.25 3.38
C THR A 861 -31.59 -19.10 4.22
N PRO A 862 -30.59 -19.97 4.02
CA PRO A 862 -29.26 -19.76 4.57
C PRO A 862 -28.52 -18.68 3.80
N ILE A 863 -27.76 -17.86 4.52
CA ILE A 863 -26.99 -16.73 3.99
C ILE A 863 -25.53 -16.88 4.45
N GLU A 864 -24.63 -17.10 3.50
CA GLU A 864 -23.21 -17.17 3.80
C GLU A 864 -22.58 -15.78 3.89
N LEU A 865 -21.73 -15.59 4.91
CA LEU A 865 -20.92 -14.40 5.09
C LEU A 865 -19.44 -14.68 4.72
N TYR A 866 -18.73 -13.65 4.30
CA TYR A 866 -17.27 -13.68 4.35
C TYR A 866 -16.83 -13.75 5.81
N ASN A 867 -16.55 -14.94 6.34
CA ASN A 867 -16.16 -15.20 7.73
C ASN A 867 -14.73 -15.72 7.89
N LEU A 868 -13.98 -15.83 6.78
CA LEU A 868 -12.56 -16.24 6.76
C LEU A 868 -11.75 -15.25 5.92
N PRO A 869 -10.45 -15.07 6.23
CA PRO A 869 -9.54 -14.25 5.43
C PRO A 869 -9.59 -14.62 3.95
N ASN A 870 -9.80 -13.64 3.07
CA ASN A 870 -9.91 -13.82 1.63
C ASN A 870 -9.47 -12.55 0.89
N ALA A 871 -9.27 -12.63 -0.43
CA ALA A 871 -8.80 -11.53 -1.26
C ALA A 871 -9.93 -10.63 -1.81
N THR A 872 -11.19 -11.00 -1.60
CA THR A 872 -12.33 -10.35 -2.27
C THR A 872 -12.92 -9.22 -1.43
N HIS A 873 -13.19 -9.50 -0.15
CA HIS A 873 -13.87 -8.60 0.77
C HIS A 873 -13.34 -8.78 2.18
N TYR A 874 -13.38 -7.76 3.02
CA TYR A 874 -13.07 -7.94 4.44
C TYR A 874 -13.98 -9.00 5.06
N PHE A 875 -13.52 -9.68 6.08
CA PHE A 875 -14.23 -10.82 6.68
C PHE A 875 -14.68 -10.52 8.10
N VAL A 876 -15.74 -11.19 8.51
CA VAL A 876 -16.36 -11.02 9.83
C VAL A 876 -15.82 -12.05 10.81
N GLN A 877 -15.17 -11.60 11.90
CA GLN A 877 -14.70 -12.49 12.98
C GLN A 877 -15.70 -12.61 14.12
N HIS A 878 -16.41 -11.53 14.41
CA HIS A 878 -17.43 -11.50 15.45
C HIS A 878 -18.66 -10.73 14.94
N THR A 879 -19.81 -11.10 15.43
CA THR A 879 -21.10 -10.49 15.09
C THR A 879 -21.93 -10.32 16.35
N ASP A 880 -22.70 -9.23 16.42
CA ASP A 880 -23.58 -8.96 17.57
C ASP A 880 -24.79 -9.90 17.61
N VAL A 881 -25.09 -10.47 18.78
CA VAL A 881 -26.40 -11.00 19.08
C VAL A 881 -27.32 -9.84 19.41
N LEU A 882 -28.43 -9.71 18.68
CA LEU A 882 -29.41 -8.63 18.87
C LEU A 882 -30.74 -9.22 19.33
N GLU A 883 -31.23 -8.78 20.49
CA GLU A 883 -32.51 -9.22 21.02
C GLU A 883 -33.53 -8.09 20.98
N PRO A 884 -34.83 -8.38 20.60
CA PRO A 884 -35.89 -7.38 20.67
C PRO A 884 -36.20 -7.02 22.12
N THR A 885 -36.46 -5.73 22.39
CA THR A 885 -36.74 -5.20 23.75
C THR A 885 -38.18 -4.73 23.91
N LYS A 886 -38.91 -4.62 22.83
CA LYS A 886 -40.31 -4.10 22.79
C LYS A 886 -41.26 -5.09 22.11
N SER A 887 -42.54 -4.97 22.38
CA SER A 887 -43.61 -5.76 21.70
C SER A 887 -43.74 -5.41 20.19
N SER A 888 -43.27 -4.23 19.79
CA SER A 888 -43.21 -3.77 18.40
C SER A 888 -41.99 -4.31 17.64
N ALA A 889 -41.00 -4.91 18.36
CA ALA A 889 -39.78 -5.42 17.81
C ALA A 889 -39.77 -6.95 17.75
N PHE A 890 -39.22 -7.52 16.69
CA PHE A 890 -39.11 -8.98 16.50
C PHE A 890 -37.89 -9.38 15.72
N SER A 891 -37.37 -10.59 15.98
CA SER A 891 -36.21 -11.14 15.27
C SER A 891 -36.58 -11.52 13.83
N VAL A 892 -35.74 -11.07 12.87
CA VAL A 892 -35.90 -11.36 11.42
C VAL A 892 -34.79 -12.18 10.83
N PHE A 893 -33.65 -12.25 11.54
CA PHE A 893 -32.50 -13.07 11.19
C PHE A 893 -31.96 -13.79 12.42
N SER A 894 -31.34 -14.97 12.22
CA SER A 894 -30.67 -15.74 13.30
C SER A 894 -29.31 -16.26 12.80
N TYR A 895 -28.37 -16.49 13.71
CA TYR A 895 -27.13 -17.20 13.41
C TYR A 895 -27.42 -18.69 13.38
N GLY A 896 -27.24 -19.31 12.21
CA GLY A 896 -27.75 -20.63 11.95
C GLY A 896 -29.28 -20.75 12.00
N LYS A 897 -29.83 -21.93 11.75
CA LYS A 897 -31.26 -22.19 11.78
C LYS A 897 -31.77 -22.29 13.22
N GLY A 898 -32.53 -21.27 13.70
CA GLY A 898 -33.07 -21.26 15.05
C GLY A 898 -32.06 -20.95 16.17
N GLY A 899 -30.91 -20.38 15.82
CA GLY A 899 -29.93 -19.90 16.78
C GLY A 899 -30.21 -18.50 17.32
N PHE A 900 -29.17 -17.84 17.87
CA PHE A 900 -29.28 -16.50 18.41
C PHE A 900 -29.74 -15.49 17.35
N SER A 901 -30.50 -14.49 17.75
CA SER A 901 -30.99 -13.45 16.86
C SER A 901 -29.83 -12.63 16.27
N ALA A 902 -29.79 -12.55 14.95
CA ALA A 902 -28.77 -11.83 14.18
C ALA A 902 -29.30 -10.49 13.63
N GLY A 903 -30.61 -10.23 13.75
CA GLY A 903 -31.19 -8.99 13.28
C GLY A 903 -32.62 -8.82 13.77
N VAL A 904 -32.98 -7.57 14.05
CA VAL A 904 -34.27 -7.19 14.64
C VAL A 904 -34.96 -6.13 13.77
N ALA A 905 -36.23 -6.33 13.48
CA ALA A 905 -37.10 -5.33 12.92
C ALA A 905 -37.97 -4.70 14.01
N ASN A 906 -38.15 -3.39 13.98
CA ASN A 906 -39.01 -2.64 14.89
C ASN A 906 -39.93 -1.73 14.09
N ALA A 907 -41.23 -1.62 14.52
CA ALA A 907 -42.18 -0.68 13.96
C ALA A 907 -42.98 -0.05 15.10
N GLU A 908 -42.69 1.19 15.38
CA GLU A 908 -43.35 1.97 16.40
C GLU A 908 -43.86 3.28 15.81
N ASP A 909 -45.16 3.55 15.95
CA ASP A 909 -45.85 4.67 15.29
C ASP A 909 -45.62 4.71 13.76
N MET A 910 -44.96 5.78 13.28
CA MET A 910 -44.58 5.91 11.87
C MET A 910 -43.16 5.48 11.58
N GLN A 911 -42.34 5.26 12.60
CA GLN A 911 -40.94 4.85 12.43
C GLN A 911 -40.84 3.35 12.20
N ARG A 912 -39.94 2.97 11.31
CA ARG A 912 -39.52 1.58 11.10
C ARG A 912 -37.99 1.45 11.08
N SER A 913 -37.48 0.39 11.67
CA SER A 913 -36.06 0.09 11.60
C SER A 913 -35.81 -1.39 11.38
N ILE A 914 -34.70 -1.69 10.75
CA ILE A 914 -34.05 -2.99 10.76
C ILE A 914 -32.60 -2.77 11.20
N THR A 915 -32.21 -3.50 12.25
CA THR A 915 -30.84 -3.51 12.75
C THR A 915 -30.25 -4.89 12.55
N LEU A 916 -29.12 -4.98 11.80
CA LEU A 916 -28.39 -6.22 11.55
C LEU A 916 -27.14 -6.24 12.43
N GLY A 917 -26.96 -7.31 13.20
CA GLY A 917 -25.76 -7.54 14.03
C GLY A 917 -24.54 -8.01 13.23
N PHE A 918 -24.62 -7.96 11.91
CA PHE A 918 -23.58 -8.31 10.96
C PHE A 918 -23.53 -7.30 9.81
N PRO A 919 -22.38 -7.07 9.16
CA PRO A 919 -22.30 -6.21 7.99
C PRO A 919 -23.05 -6.85 6.80
N PHE A 920 -23.98 -6.12 6.23
CA PHE A 920 -24.77 -6.57 5.08
C PHE A 920 -23.88 -6.83 3.85
N GLU A 921 -22.90 -5.98 3.63
CA GLU A 921 -21.95 -6.07 2.52
C GLU A 921 -21.07 -7.33 2.58
N CYS A 922 -20.97 -8.01 3.74
CA CYS A 922 -20.29 -9.28 3.89
C CYS A 922 -21.09 -10.51 3.44
N ILE A 923 -22.32 -10.36 3.00
CA ILE A 923 -23.08 -11.46 2.36
C ILE A 923 -22.38 -11.81 1.04
N LYS A 924 -21.94 -13.09 0.86
CA LYS A 924 -21.12 -13.49 -0.28
C LYS A 924 -21.86 -13.42 -1.62
N ASP A 925 -23.05 -13.98 -1.67
CA ASP A 925 -23.81 -14.15 -2.91
C ASP A 925 -24.60 -12.89 -3.27
N GLU A 926 -24.41 -12.36 -4.47
CA GLU A 926 -25.09 -11.15 -4.95
C GLU A 926 -26.61 -11.36 -5.09
N THR A 927 -27.06 -12.55 -5.47
CA THR A 927 -28.49 -12.89 -5.59
C THR A 927 -29.14 -12.89 -4.22
N LEU A 928 -28.45 -13.41 -3.21
CA LEU A 928 -28.89 -13.36 -1.80
C LEU A 928 -28.88 -11.93 -1.27
N ARG A 929 -27.86 -11.10 -1.56
CA ARG A 929 -27.87 -9.67 -1.21
C ARG A 929 -29.11 -8.97 -1.77
N LYS A 930 -29.41 -9.19 -3.05
CA LYS A 930 -30.62 -8.66 -3.68
C LYS A 930 -31.89 -9.14 -2.96
N TYR A 931 -32.01 -10.44 -2.68
CA TYR A 931 -33.18 -11.04 -2.03
C TYR A 931 -33.42 -10.49 -0.62
N VAL A 932 -32.34 -10.42 0.18
CA VAL A 932 -32.39 -9.85 1.54
C VAL A 932 -32.78 -8.38 1.49
N MET A 933 -32.13 -7.58 0.63
CA MET A 933 -32.43 -6.16 0.49
C MET A 933 -33.87 -5.93 0.02
N GLN A 934 -34.41 -6.79 -0.84
CA GLN A 934 -35.80 -6.71 -1.26
C GLN A 934 -36.78 -6.87 -0.10
N GLY A 935 -36.55 -7.82 0.79
CA GLY A 935 -37.35 -8.03 2.01
C GLY A 935 -37.23 -6.84 2.96
N VAL A 936 -35.99 -6.37 3.19
CA VAL A 936 -35.71 -5.19 4.02
C VAL A 936 -36.46 -3.95 3.52
N LEU A 937 -36.32 -3.62 2.24
CA LEU A 937 -36.94 -2.43 1.66
C LEU A 937 -38.47 -2.53 1.62
N LYS A 938 -39.06 -3.71 1.35
CA LYS A 938 -40.50 -3.93 1.44
C LYS A 938 -41.03 -3.66 2.84
N TYR A 939 -40.27 -3.98 3.88
CA TYR A 939 -40.64 -3.69 5.26
C TYR A 939 -40.53 -2.19 5.58
N LEU A 940 -39.42 -1.57 5.22
CA LEU A 940 -39.07 -0.18 5.57
C LEU A 940 -39.93 0.84 4.80
N ILE A 941 -40.24 0.61 3.51
CA ILE A 941 -40.94 1.55 2.63
C ILE A 941 -42.48 1.30 2.63
N LYS A 942 -42.98 0.28 3.33
CA LYS A 942 -44.40 -0.02 3.42
C LYS A 942 -45.16 1.17 4.05
N LYS A 943 -46.08 1.78 3.29
CA LYS A 943 -46.97 2.84 3.76
C LYS A 943 -48.01 2.29 4.71
#